data_695cdc245113d00a4a841b549df27b8d
#
_entry.id   695cdc245113d00a4a841b549df27b8d
#
_cell.length_a   1.000
_cell.length_b   1.000
_cell.length_c   1.000
_cell.angle_alpha   90.00
_cell.angle_beta   90.00
_cell.angle_gamma   90.00
#
_symmetry.space_group_name_H-M   'P 1'
#
loop_
_entity.id
_entity.type
_entity.pdbx_description
1 polymer ?
#
loop_
_entity_poly.entity_id
_entity_poly.type
_entity_poly.pdbx_seq_one_letter_code
_entity_poly.pdbx_strand_id
1 'polypeptide(L)'
;MKGKPKEAVPEARPYARTLFAQFTQPFIIPARDLEQGSTRLVFDLEGNGLLETITCLHCVVIGELDNDHIYEYGPEQIADALAHLTLADTLIGHNIQSYDLPVLRKLHEWTPRPATRLVDTLIAGRLILPHLPDIDSEVAARPKDKAFGQIRGKYSLEAWGVRLGVAKIGAELEDWSRWSPEIQTRCVGDVIINKRLWQFLQPDGYPRAALELEHGVAAICDRIAADGVPFDIQAAERLSESWKVRRAELAKRLHEQFPALKNPNSRQQIAAVLKERGWQPKKLTEKTKQPVIDEELIDSLPDTYPEFTGLSEYHLLGRRLGSLANGKEAWIKHVHDGCIYSNLVHIGTPHSRAKHFGPNVAAVPNPKKGSAFGVECRALFHHPGDWVFVCCDQATLQDRGFAHYLAAYDNGAYARTLVNGTIDQHWHTATALGLVLEARDKSNKEHTVIREGAKTFRYAFLFGAGDLCAGQNIADIVHATTVVTPDSPLCEKILAGDKHPSEAVLRRIGRRARDKFIAATPGLQALRQRLSAEHRRRGWLEGLDGRRIPTGADYKGLNRIVTAAEAVICKRWLIDAYTELCARFRYGPGGDAYLTLWVHDELVVCCRPTIAEQVGKLLVRHACKAGEPYGFRVPLAAEFKIGRDWAGTALEPVVNLAPALSTTIQDAAEEIAASGREFRLTHSPIATAAPSLIAAAPAAEEEVVYIDDF
;
A
#
# COMPACT_ATOMS: atom_id res chain seq x y z
N MET A 1 16.79 -37.73 28.47
CA MET A 1 17.87 -37.05 27.74
C MET A 1 17.96 -35.64 28.28
N LYS A 2 19.06 -35.29 28.95
CA LYS A 2 19.24 -33.96 29.57
C LYS A 2 19.47 -32.92 28.45
N GLY A 3 18.55 -31.97 28.30
CA GLY A 3 18.73 -30.83 27.41
C GLY A 3 19.92 -29.99 27.86
N LYS A 4 20.80 -29.67 26.93
CA LYS A 4 21.87 -28.67 27.16
C LYS A 4 21.22 -27.30 27.40
N PRO A 5 21.71 -26.50 28.38
CA PRO A 5 21.25 -25.13 28.53
C PRO A 5 21.56 -24.38 27.24
N LYS A 6 20.54 -23.69 26.68
CA LYS A 6 20.73 -22.77 25.55
C LYS A 6 21.67 -21.65 26.03
N GLU A 7 22.77 -21.46 25.30
CA GLU A 7 23.68 -20.33 25.51
C GLU A 7 22.91 -19.00 25.52
N ALA A 8 23.22 -18.17 26.50
CA ALA A 8 22.72 -16.81 26.55
C ALA A 8 22.98 -16.11 25.21
N VAL A 9 21.99 -15.37 24.71
CA VAL A 9 22.13 -14.57 23.49
C VAL A 9 23.36 -13.67 23.67
N PRO A 10 24.38 -13.78 22.84
CA PRO A 10 25.59 -12.96 23.01
C PRO A 10 25.22 -11.48 22.94
N GLU A 11 25.74 -10.67 23.85
CA GLU A 11 25.63 -9.21 23.78
C GLU A 11 25.92 -8.75 22.35
N ALA A 12 25.00 -7.97 21.76
CA ALA A 12 25.19 -7.43 20.44
C ALA A 12 26.53 -6.68 20.41
N ARG A 13 27.44 -7.16 19.58
CA ARG A 13 28.79 -6.61 19.53
C ARG A 13 28.75 -5.09 19.38
N PRO A 14 29.59 -4.31 20.07
CA PRO A 14 29.64 -2.84 19.96
C PRO A 14 29.68 -2.34 18.51
N TYR A 15 30.24 -3.15 17.63
CA TYR A 15 30.36 -2.90 16.19
C TYR A 15 29.01 -2.89 15.44
N ALA A 16 28.08 -3.78 15.76
CA ALA A 16 26.75 -3.82 15.13
C ALA A 16 25.93 -2.59 15.54
N ARG A 17 26.02 -2.15 16.79
CA ARG A 17 25.40 -0.89 17.27
C ARG A 17 25.94 0.33 16.51
N THR A 18 27.26 0.43 16.31
CA THR A 18 27.89 1.55 15.60
C THR A 18 27.49 1.56 14.13
N LEU A 19 27.45 0.39 13.47
CA LEU A 19 27.01 0.27 12.08
C LEU A 19 25.54 0.62 11.91
N PHE A 20 24.66 0.10 12.78
CA PHE A 20 23.25 0.42 12.74
C PHE A 20 23.03 1.93 12.97
N ALA A 21 23.71 2.55 13.92
CA ALA A 21 23.68 3.98 14.16
C ALA A 21 24.21 4.81 12.97
N GLN A 22 25.17 4.31 12.19
CA GLN A 22 25.66 5.00 10.99
C GLN A 22 24.62 5.06 9.86
N PHE A 23 23.78 4.01 9.71
CA PHE A 23 22.71 4.00 8.72
C PHE A 23 21.47 4.79 9.15
N THR A 24 21.34 5.06 10.43
CA THR A 24 20.18 5.70 11.05
C THR A 24 20.56 7.00 11.74
N GLN A 25 21.48 7.81 11.16
CA GLN A 25 21.95 9.04 11.79
C GLN A 25 20.82 9.78 12.54
N PRO A 26 20.97 10.05 13.83
CA PRO A 26 19.96 10.75 14.59
C PRO A 26 19.74 12.12 13.97
N PHE A 27 18.50 12.41 13.63
CA PHE A 27 18.13 13.71 13.11
C PHE A 27 17.95 14.65 14.31
N ILE A 28 18.90 15.52 14.55
CA ILE A 28 18.75 16.59 15.53
C ILE A 28 17.81 17.63 14.93
N ILE A 29 16.53 17.46 15.15
CA ILE A 29 15.59 18.60 15.13
C ILE A 29 15.60 19.18 16.53
N PRO A 30 15.81 20.51 16.70
CA PRO A 30 15.65 21.13 18.01
C PRO A 30 14.29 20.73 18.56
N ALA A 31 14.25 20.26 19.81
CA ALA A 31 13.02 20.01 20.52
C ALA A 31 12.18 21.30 20.46
N ARG A 32 11.10 21.31 19.69
CA ARG A 32 10.12 22.38 19.74
C ARG A 32 9.31 22.17 21.01
N ASP A 33 9.43 23.14 21.89
CA ASP A 33 8.57 23.43 23.05
C ASP A 33 7.65 22.30 23.47
N LEU A 34 8.18 21.27 24.12
CA LEU A 34 7.42 20.44 25.02
C LEU A 34 7.13 21.35 26.21
N GLU A 35 5.86 21.55 26.54
CA GLU A 35 5.48 22.28 27.73
C GLU A 35 6.24 21.70 28.93
N GLN A 36 7.03 22.53 29.61
CA GLN A 36 7.76 22.12 30.80
C GLN A 36 6.77 21.57 31.82
N GLY A 37 6.87 20.28 32.15
CA GLY A 37 6.02 19.62 33.11
C GLY A 37 4.99 18.64 32.55
N SER A 38 5.01 18.33 31.26
CA SER A 38 4.10 17.30 30.68
C SER A 38 4.47 15.90 31.17
N THR A 39 3.48 15.13 31.62
CA THR A 39 3.66 13.74 32.07
C THR A 39 3.66 12.79 30.88
N ARG A 40 4.84 12.20 30.60
CA ARG A 40 5.03 11.24 29.49
C ARG A 40 5.29 9.84 30.03
N LEU A 41 4.35 8.93 29.83
CA LEU A 41 4.41 7.57 30.35
C LEU A 41 4.60 6.55 29.20
N VAL A 42 5.55 5.65 29.41
CA VAL A 42 5.74 4.45 28.57
C VAL A 42 5.16 3.28 29.32
N PHE A 43 4.25 2.51 28.71
CA PHE A 43 3.63 1.39 29.37
C PHE A 43 3.58 0.15 28.47
N ASP A 44 3.44 -0.98 29.13
CA ASP A 44 3.20 -2.29 28.56
C ASP A 44 2.32 -3.10 29.51
N LEU A 45 1.58 -4.09 29.00
CA LEU A 45 0.75 -4.96 29.81
C LEU A 45 0.85 -6.41 29.35
N GLU A 46 0.63 -7.33 30.29
CA GLU A 46 0.56 -8.75 30.01
C GLU A 46 -0.74 -9.35 30.55
N GLY A 47 -1.29 -10.31 29.81
CA GLY A 47 -2.54 -10.98 30.17
C GLY A 47 -2.57 -12.44 29.71
N ASN A 48 -3.69 -13.11 29.98
CA ASN A 48 -3.84 -14.54 29.74
C ASN A 48 -4.24 -14.94 28.31
N GLY A 49 -4.21 -14.03 27.33
CA GLY A 49 -4.58 -14.36 25.97
C GLY A 49 -4.48 -13.22 24.97
N LEU A 50 -4.81 -13.51 23.73
CA LEU A 50 -4.97 -12.51 22.68
C LEU A 50 -6.26 -11.70 22.88
N LEU A 51 -6.43 -10.58 22.17
CA LEU A 51 -7.56 -9.66 22.33
C LEU A 51 -8.92 -10.37 22.33
N GLU A 52 -9.10 -11.37 21.46
CA GLU A 52 -10.34 -12.13 21.35
C GLU A 52 -10.61 -13.01 22.59
N THR A 53 -9.57 -13.61 23.14
CA THR A 53 -9.65 -14.64 24.20
C THR A 53 -9.27 -14.16 25.59
N ILE A 54 -8.66 -12.99 25.71
CA ILE A 54 -8.20 -12.48 27.00
C ILE A 54 -9.37 -12.25 27.96
N THR A 55 -9.18 -12.68 29.21
CA THR A 55 -10.15 -12.57 30.29
C THR A 55 -9.62 -11.89 31.54
N CYS A 56 -8.29 -11.77 31.69
CA CYS A 56 -7.69 -11.05 32.81
C CYS A 56 -6.31 -10.48 32.45
N LEU A 57 -5.95 -9.40 33.13
CA LEU A 57 -4.59 -8.85 33.12
C LEU A 57 -3.77 -9.50 34.22
N HIS A 58 -2.52 -9.77 33.91
CA HIS A 58 -1.52 -10.24 34.87
C HIS A 58 -0.78 -9.09 35.51
N CYS A 59 -0.37 -8.11 34.71
CA CYS A 59 0.35 -6.94 35.18
C CYS A 59 0.24 -5.76 34.21
N VAL A 60 0.53 -4.58 34.71
CA VAL A 60 0.81 -3.36 33.97
C VAL A 60 2.11 -2.78 34.50
N VAL A 61 3.01 -2.42 33.61
CA VAL A 61 4.26 -1.73 33.95
C VAL A 61 4.28 -0.38 33.29
N ILE A 62 4.62 0.66 34.07
CA ILE A 62 4.65 2.05 33.63
C ILE A 62 6.03 2.63 33.92
N GLY A 63 6.68 3.16 32.89
CA GLY A 63 7.92 3.90 33.02
C GLY A 63 7.72 5.38 32.73
N GLU A 64 8.27 6.27 33.51
CA GLU A 64 8.35 7.68 33.14
C GLU A 64 9.40 7.85 32.03
N LEU A 65 9.06 8.55 30.96
CA LEU A 65 9.96 8.68 29.82
C LEU A 65 11.20 9.50 30.15
N ASP A 66 11.07 10.51 31.00
CA ASP A 66 12.05 11.55 31.25
C ASP A 66 13.03 11.24 32.37
N ASN A 67 12.81 10.14 33.09
CA ASN A 67 13.69 9.66 34.16
C ASN A 67 13.74 8.13 34.17
N ASP A 68 14.36 7.51 35.16
CA ASP A 68 14.52 6.05 35.25
C ASP A 68 13.47 5.37 36.14
N HIS A 69 12.42 6.07 36.55
CA HIS A 69 11.37 5.48 37.38
C HIS A 69 10.54 4.49 36.60
N ILE A 70 10.32 3.30 37.17
CA ILE A 70 9.46 2.24 36.69
C ILE A 70 8.55 1.81 37.81
N TYR A 71 7.26 1.76 37.55
CA TYR A 71 6.21 1.33 38.45
C TYR A 71 5.66 -0.01 37.97
N GLU A 72 5.60 -0.98 38.84
CA GLU A 72 5.15 -2.32 38.62
C GLU A 72 3.83 -2.57 39.33
N TYR A 73 2.81 -2.93 38.60
CA TYR A 73 1.47 -3.21 39.11
C TYR A 73 1.11 -4.67 38.81
N GLY A 74 0.92 -5.47 39.86
CA GLY A 74 0.47 -6.85 39.79
C GLY A 74 -1.06 -6.96 39.63
N PRO A 75 -1.60 -8.18 39.62
CA PRO A 75 -3.02 -8.44 39.34
C PRO A 75 -4.00 -7.69 40.23
N GLU A 76 -3.65 -7.49 41.50
CA GLU A 76 -4.51 -6.80 42.48
C GLU A 76 -4.40 -5.27 42.41
N GLN A 77 -3.45 -4.74 41.63
CA GLN A 77 -3.13 -3.31 41.52
C GLN A 77 -3.50 -2.72 40.16
N ILE A 78 -4.26 -3.43 39.34
CA ILE A 78 -4.63 -2.94 38.01
C ILE A 78 -5.40 -1.60 38.07
N ALA A 79 -6.29 -1.42 39.07
CA ALA A 79 -7.00 -0.18 39.23
C ALA A 79 -6.07 1.02 39.49
N ASP A 80 -5.01 0.81 40.30
CA ASP A 80 -4.01 1.85 40.59
C ASP A 80 -3.18 2.16 39.31
N ALA A 81 -2.84 1.14 38.51
CA ALA A 81 -2.19 1.33 37.24
C ALA A 81 -3.03 2.19 36.29
N LEU A 82 -4.33 1.92 36.16
CA LEU A 82 -5.25 2.69 35.34
C LEU A 82 -5.39 4.15 35.80
N ALA A 83 -5.44 4.35 37.09
CA ALA A 83 -5.42 5.70 37.70
C ALA A 83 -4.12 6.44 37.35
N HIS A 84 -2.97 5.75 37.39
CA HIS A 84 -1.68 6.33 36.99
C HIS A 84 -1.64 6.65 35.48
N LEU A 85 -2.06 5.74 34.59
CA LEU A 85 -2.14 5.99 33.16
C LEU A 85 -3.04 7.19 32.80
N THR A 86 -4.09 7.44 33.62
CA THR A 86 -5.00 8.57 33.41
C THR A 86 -4.31 9.94 33.61
N LEU A 87 -3.21 10.00 34.33
CA LEU A 87 -2.46 11.24 34.54
C LEU A 87 -1.62 11.67 33.33
N ALA A 88 -1.39 10.76 32.37
CA ALA A 88 -0.49 11.01 31.26
C ALA A 88 -1.02 12.09 30.31
N ASP A 89 -0.15 13.01 29.91
CA ASP A 89 -0.35 13.90 28.75
C ASP A 89 0.08 13.21 27.45
N THR A 90 1.05 12.31 27.54
CA THR A 90 1.44 11.42 26.42
C THR A 90 1.57 10.00 26.93
N LEU A 91 0.82 9.08 26.31
CA LEU A 91 0.95 7.65 26.50
C LEU A 91 1.72 7.03 25.32
N ILE A 92 2.74 6.27 25.65
CA ILE A 92 3.66 5.64 24.73
C ILE A 92 3.64 4.14 24.98
N GLY A 93 3.51 3.36 23.94
CA GLY A 93 3.65 1.91 24.02
C GLY A 93 3.99 1.30 22.65
N HIS A 94 4.09 -0.01 22.58
CA HIS A 94 4.43 -0.70 21.33
C HIS A 94 3.29 -1.60 20.89
N ASN A 95 2.66 -1.28 19.76
CA ASN A 95 1.45 -1.92 19.27
C ASN A 95 0.22 -1.68 20.18
N ILE A 96 0.23 -0.59 20.93
CA ILE A 96 -0.83 -0.29 21.89
C ILE A 96 -2.19 -0.08 21.26
N GLN A 97 -2.24 0.41 20.01
CA GLN A 97 -3.50 0.64 19.31
C GLN A 97 -4.24 -0.65 18.98
N SER A 98 -3.51 -1.70 18.62
CA SER A 98 -4.11 -2.97 18.22
C SER A 98 -4.29 -3.95 19.37
N TYR A 99 -3.65 -3.73 20.52
CA TYR A 99 -3.73 -4.66 21.64
C TYR A 99 -4.01 -4.00 23.00
N ASP A 100 -3.07 -3.24 23.55
CA ASP A 100 -3.17 -2.77 24.95
C ASP A 100 -4.40 -1.90 25.21
N LEU A 101 -4.64 -0.88 24.40
CA LEU A 101 -5.80 0.01 24.57
C LEU A 101 -7.14 -0.74 24.36
N PRO A 102 -7.31 -1.58 23.35
CA PRO A 102 -8.48 -2.47 23.22
C PRO A 102 -8.67 -3.42 24.41
N VAL A 103 -7.60 -4.00 24.95
CA VAL A 103 -7.66 -4.87 26.13
C VAL A 103 -8.14 -4.09 27.36
N LEU A 104 -7.55 -2.93 27.64
CA LEU A 104 -7.96 -2.08 28.76
C LEU A 104 -9.43 -1.66 28.64
N ARG A 105 -9.88 -1.33 27.44
CA ARG A 105 -11.30 -1.02 27.19
C ARG A 105 -12.20 -2.24 27.39
N LYS A 106 -11.78 -3.42 26.90
CA LYS A 106 -12.58 -4.66 27.00
C LYS A 106 -12.75 -5.11 28.45
N LEU A 107 -11.67 -5.12 29.22
CA LEU A 107 -11.66 -5.71 30.57
C LEU A 107 -12.04 -4.73 31.69
N HIS A 108 -11.77 -3.45 31.48
CA HIS A 108 -11.90 -2.43 32.54
C HIS A 108 -12.71 -1.19 32.14
N GLU A 109 -13.29 -1.17 30.91
CA GLU A 109 -13.99 -0.01 30.33
C GLU A 109 -13.14 1.29 30.34
N TRP A 110 -11.82 1.13 30.45
CA TRP A 110 -10.89 2.25 30.55
C TRP A 110 -10.47 2.75 29.15
N THR A 111 -10.41 4.06 29.02
CA THR A 111 -9.88 4.76 27.85
C THR A 111 -9.04 5.95 28.29
N PRO A 112 -7.98 6.32 27.56
CA PRO A 112 -7.22 7.52 27.85
C PRO A 112 -8.08 8.78 27.75
N ARG A 113 -7.68 9.84 28.44
CA ARG A 113 -8.35 11.15 28.33
C ARG A 113 -8.33 11.64 26.87
N PRO A 114 -9.36 12.36 26.38
CA PRO A 114 -9.37 12.89 25.02
C PRO A 114 -8.18 13.80 24.67
N ALA A 115 -7.61 14.48 25.68
CA ALA A 115 -6.45 15.34 25.53
C ALA A 115 -5.11 14.57 25.51
N THR A 116 -5.10 13.29 25.92
CA THR A 116 -3.88 12.50 25.99
C THR A 116 -3.39 12.15 24.57
N ARG A 117 -2.16 12.53 24.27
CA ARG A 117 -1.49 12.13 23.02
C ARG A 117 -1.10 10.64 23.10
N LEU A 118 -1.48 9.88 22.09
CA LEU A 118 -1.09 8.47 21.96
C LEU A 118 0.05 8.34 20.95
N VAL A 119 1.10 7.61 21.31
CA VAL A 119 2.20 7.30 20.40
C VAL A 119 2.54 5.82 20.46
N ASP A 120 2.24 5.14 19.38
CA ASP A 120 2.60 3.74 19.16
C ASP A 120 3.98 3.66 18.49
N THR A 121 4.94 3.08 19.19
CA THR A 121 6.32 2.99 18.69
C THR A 121 6.49 1.98 17.56
N LEU A 122 5.56 1.03 17.38
CA LEU A 122 5.51 0.18 16.19
C LEU A 122 5.19 1.00 14.95
N ILE A 123 4.19 1.87 15.05
CA ILE A 123 3.78 2.78 13.96
C ILE A 123 4.91 3.80 13.69
N ALA A 124 5.43 4.42 14.74
CA ALA A 124 6.54 5.37 14.62
C ALA A 124 7.79 4.71 13.98
N GLY A 125 8.14 3.50 14.41
CA GLY A 125 9.27 2.74 13.86
C GLY A 125 9.10 2.45 12.36
N ARG A 126 7.91 2.02 11.94
CA ARG A 126 7.59 1.79 10.52
C ARG A 126 7.63 3.07 9.69
N LEU A 127 7.17 4.19 10.25
CA LEU A 127 7.15 5.48 9.55
C LEU A 127 8.55 6.11 9.42
N ILE A 128 9.33 6.07 10.49
CA ILE A 128 10.65 6.70 10.55
C ILE A 128 11.69 5.87 9.79
N LEU A 129 11.59 4.53 9.87
CA LEU A 129 12.52 3.59 9.24
C LEU A 129 11.81 2.58 8.31
N PRO A 130 11.09 3.05 7.27
CA PRO A 130 10.31 2.15 6.41
C PRO A 130 11.18 1.24 5.53
N HIS A 131 12.49 1.43 5.51
CA HIS A 131 13.50 0.64 4.79
C HIS A 131 14.35 -0.23 5.73
N LEU A 132 13.86 -0.50 6.94
CA LEU A 132 14.54 -1.33 7.94
C LEU A 132 15.04 -2.69 7.41
N PRO A 133 14.31 -3.40 6.51
CA PRO A 133 14.81 -4.65 5.92
C PRO A 133 16.11 -4.48 5.13
N ASP A 134 16.32 -3.33 4.49
CA ASP A 134 17.53 -3.03 3.73
C ASP A 134 18.70 -2.75 4.69
N ILE A 135 18.46 -1.95 5.74
CA ILE A 135 19.43 -1.66 6.81
C ILE A 135 19.89 -2.96 7.48
N ASP A 136 18.96 -3.79 7.91
CA ASP A 136 19.28 -5.08 8.55
C ASP A 136 20.11 -5.99 7.63
N SER A 137 19.83 -5.97 6.32
CA SER A 137 20.58 -6.76 5.33
C SER A 137 22.02 -6.29 5.21
N GLU A 138 22.26 -4.99 5.22
CA GLU A 138 23.59 -4.40 5.15
C GLU A 138 24.38 -4.68 6.44
N VAL A 139 23.74 -4.58 7.61
CA VAL A 139 24.35 -4.90 8.89
C VAL A 139 24.70 -6.39 8.98
N ALA A 140 23.77 -7.28 8.60
CA ALA A 140 23.98 -8.73 8.61
C ALA A 140 25.07 -9.21 7.66
N ALA A 141 25.41 -8.43 6.63
CA ALA A 141 26.46 -8.77 5.67
C ALA A 141 27.89 -8.56 6.22
N ARG A 142 28.04 -7.84 7.35
CA ARG A 142 29.36 -7.37 7.84
C ARG A 142 29.53 -7.46 9.36
N PRO A 143 30.25 -8.35 9.91
CA PRO A 143 30.45 -9.74 9.60
C PRO A 143 29.12 -10.52 9.68
N LYS A 144 29.03 -11.73 9.17
CA LYS A 144 27.82 -12.55 9.20
C LYS A 144 27.28 -12.68 10.62
N ASP A 145 26.35 -11.80 10.98
CA ASP A 145 25.67 -11.84 12.27
C ASP A 145 24.32 -12.55 12.10
N LYS A 146 24.26 -13.80 12.62
CA LYS A 146 23.07 -14.65 12.53
C LYS A 146 21.86 -14.01 13.25
N ALA A 147 22.07 -13.25 14.32
CA ALA A 147 21.00 -12.61 15.07
C ALA A 147 20.28 -11.57 14.21
N PHE A 148 21.02 -10.73 13.48
CA PHE A 148 20.42 -9.76 12.55
C PHE A 148 19.70 -10.42 11.38
N GLY A 149 20.18 -11.57 10.91
CA GLY A 149 19.48 -12.35 9.88
C GLY A 149 18.09 -12.83 10.33
N GLN A 150 17.95 -13.19 11.61
CA GLN A 150 16.68 -13.67 12.17
C GLN A 150 15.66 -12.55 12.40
N ILE A 151 16.10 -11.32 12.68
CA ILE A 151 15.23 -10.18 12.96
C ILE A 151 14.96 -9.30 11.73
N ARG A 152 15.50 -9.65 10.57
CA ARG A 152 15.44 -8.85 9.35
C ARG A 152 14.03 -8.35 9.06
N GLY A 153 13.87 -7.01 9.07
CA GLY A 153 12.64 -6.31 8.77
C GLY A 153 11.53 -6.48 9.81
N LYS A 154 11.78 -7.12 10.95
CA LYS A 154 10.83 -7.20 12.04
C LYS A 154 10.86 -5.92 12.88
N TYR A 155 9.68 -5.43 13.24
CA TYR A 155 9.51 -4.23 14.08
C TYR A 155 9.08 -4.57 15.51
N SER A 156 9.08 -5.84 15.92
CA SER A 156 8.75 -6.24 17.30
C SER A 156 9.75 -5.72 18.33
N LEU A 157 9.33 -5.52 19.58
CA LEU A 157 10.22 -5.09 20.68
C LEU A 157 11.41 -6.03 20.85
N GLU A 158 11.21 -7.35 20.70
CA GLU A 158 12.31 -8.32 20.69
C GLU A 158 13.37 -8.00 19.64
N ALA A 159 12.94 -7.71 18.39
CA ALA A 159 13.85 -7.35 17.32
C ALA A 159 14.55 -6.00 17.58
N TRP A 160 13.85 -5.05 18.19
CA TRP A 160 14.43 -3.80 18.63
C TRP A 160 15.44 -3.99 19.78
N GLY A 161 15.14 -4.87 20.73
CA GLY A 161 16.10 -5.23 21.77
C GLY A 161 17.44 -5.69 21.20
N VAL A 162 17.42 -6.60 20.20
CA VAL A 162 18.63 -7.04 19.49
C VAL A 162 19.37 -5.86 18.83
N ARG A 163 18.66 -4.99 18.09
CA ARG A 163 19.28 -3.84 17.40
C ARG A 163 19.88 -2.83 18.36
N LEU A 164 19.20 -2.55 19.46
CA LEU A 164 19.62 -1.59 20.46
C LEU A 164 20.62 -2.18 21.47
N GLY A 165 20.85 -3.53 21.41
CA GLY A 165 21.71 -4.25 22.32
C GLY A 165 21.20 -4.23 23.75
N VAL A 166 19.88 -4.19 23.93
CA VAL A 166 19.21 -4.37 25.21
C VAL A 166 18.78 -5.84 25.26
N ALA A 167 19.37 -6.59 26.20
CA ALA A 167 18.99 -7.97 26.37
C ALA A 167 17.51 -8.05 26.79
N LYS A 168 16.74 -8.97 26.17
CA LYS A 168 15.40 -9.27 26.64
C LYS A 168 15.52 -9.91 28.02
N ILE A 169 14.90 -9.28 29.00
CA ILE A 169 14.87 -9.78 30.37
C ILE A 169 13.71 -10.79 30.46
N GLY A 170 13.95 -11.96 31.08
CA GLY A 170 12.96 -13.01 31.29
C GLY A 170 13.20 -14.26 30.43
N ALA A 171 12.80 -15.42 30.94
CA ALA A 171 12.86 -16.72 30.26
C ALA A 171 11.73 -16.84 29.21
N GLU A 172 11.86 -17.81 28.29
CA GLU A 172 10.70 -18.26 27.47
C GLU A 172 9.66 -18.83 28.44
N LEU A 173 8.46 -18.25 28.41
CA LEU A 173 7.35 -18.63 29.29
C LEU A 173 6.55 -19.74 28.60
N GLU A 174 6.30 -20.82 29.33
CA GLU A 174 5.49 -21.95 28.86
C GLU A 174 4.01 -21.79 29.24
N ASP A 175 3.71 -21.10 30.35
CA ASP A 175 2.35 -20.92 30.88
C ASP A 175 2.01 -19.42 31.01
N TRP A 176 1.01 -19.01 30.27
CA TRP A 176 0.43 -17.67 30.29
C TRP A 176 -0.95 -17.62 30.99
N SER A 177 -1.40 -18.74 31.56
CA SER A 177 -2.73 -18.81 32.16
C SER A 177 -2.81 -18.07 33.51
N ARG A 178 -1.67 -17.88 34.17
CA ARG A 178 -1.57 -17.29 35.53
C ARG A 178 -0.42 -16.30 35.59
N TRP A 179 -0.60 -15.29 36.45
CA TRP A 179 0.49 -14.38 36.78
C TRP A 179 1.69 -15.13 37.40
N SER A 180 2.87 -14.68 37.03
CA SER A 180 4.13 -15.11 37.66
C SER A 180 5.13 -13.96 37.69
N PRO A 181 6.14 -13.99 38.60
CA PRO A 181 7.21 -13.00 38.64
C PRO A 181 7.97 -12.88 37.31
N GLU A 182 8.05 -13.95 36.53
CA GLU A 182 8.71 -13.97 35.23
C GLU A 182 7.92 -13.16 34.20
N ILE A 183 6.58 -13.23 34.22
CA ILE A 183 5.70 -12.41 33.37
C ILE A 183 5.90 -10.93 33.71
N GLN A 184 5.91 -10.60 35.00
CA GLN A 184 6.16 -9.24 35.49
C GLN A 184 7.52 -8.73 35.01
N THR A 185 8.58 -9.52 35.20
CA THR A 185 9.95 -9.19 34.78
C THR A 185 10.04 -8.97 33.27
N ARG A 186 9.30 -9.75 32.47
CA ARG A 186 9.24 -9.60 31.02
C ARG A 186 8.60 -8.27 30.63
N CYS A 187 7.46 -7.91 31.23
CA CYS A 187 6.78 -6.64 31.01
C CYS A 187 7.69 -5.45 31.33
N VAL A 188 8.46 -5.51 32.43
CA VAL A 188 9.51 -4.51 32.76
C VAL A 188 10.54 -4.41 31.66
N GLY A 189 11.01 -5.56 31.15
CA GLY A 189 11.97 -5.61 30.04
C GLY A 189 11.44 -4.95 28.77
N ASP A 190 10.17 -5.15 28.44
CA ASP A 190 9.55 -4.59 27.26
C ASP A 190 9.37 -3.06 27.41
N VAL A 191 9.02 -2.53 28.59
CA VAL A 191 9.03 -1.08 28.87
C VAL A 191 10.44 -0.48 28.74
N ILE A 192 11.48 -1.14 29.24
CA ILE A 192 12.88 -0.67 29.12
C ILE A 192 13.29 -0.60 27.64
N ILE A 193 13.02 -1.64 26.85
CA ILE A 193 13.30 -1.66 25.41
C ILE A 193 12.55 -0.53 24.71
N ASN A 194 11.29 -0.32 25.05
CA ASN A 194 10.45 0.72 24.43
C ASN A 194 10.92 2.14 24.76
N LYS A 195 11.37 2.41 25.99
CA LYS A 195 12.04 3.69 26.34
C LYS A 195 13.30 3.91 25.51
N ARG A 196 14.13 2.89 25.31
CA ARG A 196 15.31 2.96 24.45
C ARG A 196 14.96 3.15 22.98
N LEU A 197 13.89 2.50 22.53
CA LEU A 197 13.38 2.66 21.17
C LEU A 197 12.90 4.10 20.93
N TRP A 198 12.17 4.70 21.87
CA TRP A 198 11.80 6.10 21.79
C TRP A 198 13.00 7.02 21.65
N GLN A 199 14.01 6.85 22.52
CA GLN A 199 15.26 7.63 22.47
C GLN A 199 15.98 7.48 21.12
N PHE A 200 15.90 6.30 20.51
CA PHE A 200 16.51 6.01 19.23
C PHE A 200 15.72 6.63 18.05
N LEU A 201 14.41 6.47 18.03
CA LEU A 201 13.54 6.96 16.97
C LEU A 201 13.34 8.48 17.00
N GLN A 202 13.38 9.09 18.20
CA GLN A 202 13.11 10.51 18.43
C GLN A 202 11.85 11.03 17.72
N PRO A 203 10.67 10.43 17.97
CA PRO A 203 9.46 10.74 17.24
C PRO A 203 8.97 12.17 17.45
N ASP A 204 9.34 12.83 18.53
CA ASP A 204 9.03 14.26 18.77
C ASP A 204 9.72 15.18 17.75
N GLY A 205 10.85 14.77 17.21
CA GLY A 205 11.57 15.44 16.12
C GLY A 205 11.08 15.08 14.73
N TYR A 206 10.04 14.25 14.59
CA TYR A 206 9.48 13.85 13.31
C TYR A 206 8.22 14.67 12.99
N PRO A 207 7.89 14.94 11.71
CA PRO A 207 6.69 15.70 11.35
C PRO A 207 5.42 15.14 12.00
N ARG A 208 4.79 15.95 12.85
CA ARG A 208 3.62 15.57 13.63
C ARG A 208 2.44 15.14 12.74
N ALA A 209 2.23 15.85 11.63
CA ALA A 209 1.18 15.51 10.68
C ALA A 209 1.31 14.09 10.11
N ALA A 210 2.55 13.63 9.86
CA ALA A 210 2.80 12.27 9.37
C ALA A 210 2.53 11.21 10.46
N LEU A 211 2.93 11.49 11.71
CA LEU A 211 2.65 10.58 12.83
C LEU A 211 1.14 10.46 13.09
N GLU A 212 0.43 11.58 13.18
CA GLU A 212 -1.02 11.60 13.42
C GLU A 212 -1.79 10.90 12.29
N LEU A 213 -1.40 11.14 11.03
CA LEU A 213 -2.00 10.46 9.88
C LEU A 213 -1.87 8.93 10.02
N GLU A 214 -0.67 8.44 10.31
CA GLU A 214 -0.43 6.99 10.38
C GLU A 214 -1.10 6.34 11.59
N HIS A 215 -1.17 7.02 12.75
CA HIS A 215 -1.90 6.51 13.91
C HIS A 215 -3.40 6.42 13.63
N GLY A 216 -4.00 7.45 13.02
CA GLY A 216 -5.40 7.40 12.62
C GLY A 216 -5.72 6.29 11.61
N VAL A 217 -4.84 6.11 10.61
CA VAL A 217 -4.99 5.05 9.62
C VAL A 217 -4.85 3.66 10.24
N ALA A 218 -3.92 3.46 11.18
CA ALA A 218 -3.73 2.17 11.83
C ALA A 218 -5.02 1.70 12.54
N ALA A 219 -5.65 2.58 13.32
CA ALA A 219 -6.92 2.27 13.99
C ALA A 219 -8.04 1.88 13.01
N ILE A 220 -8.10 2.55 11.85
CA ILE A 220 -9.08 2.21 10.81
C ILE A 220 -8.74 0.88 10.14
N CYS A 221 -7.46 0.59 9.91
CA CYS A 221 -7.04 -0.71 9.36
C CYS A 221 -7.40 -1.87 10.28
N ASP A 222 -7.21 -1.71 11.59
CA ASP A 222 -7.63 -2.70 12.58
C ASP A 222 -9.15 -2.89 12.57
N ARG A 223 -9.91 -1.80 12.40
CA ARG A 223 -11.36 -1.87 12.28
C ARG A 223 -11.80 -2.58 11.01
N ILE A 224 -11.22 -2.30 9.85
CA ILE A 224 -11.50 -3.01 8.58
C ILE A 224 -11.19 -4.50 8.74
N ALA A 225 -10.06 -4.83 9.37
CA ALA A 225 -9.68 -6.21 9.61
C ALA A 225 -10.66 -6.93 10.54
N ALA A 226 -11.17 -6.25 11.56
CA ALA A 226 -12.15 -6.81 12.51
C ALA A 226 -13.56 -6.96 11.92
N ASP A 227 -13.99 -6.01 11.08
CA ASP A 227 -15.31 -6.05 10.43
C ASP A 227 -15.35 -7.11 9.31
N GLY A 228 -14.23 -7.34 8.62
CA GLY A 228 -14.10 -8.30 7.52
C GLY A 228 -14.85 -7.88 6.25
N VAL A 229 -14.68 -8.68 5.20
CA VAL A 229 -15.42 -8.51 3.94
C VAL A 229 -16.28 -9.73 3.67
N PRO A 230 -17.59 -9.57 3.40
CA PRO A 230 -18.50 -10.68 3.10
C PRO A 230 -18.03 -11.47 1.86
N PHE A 231 -18.12 -12.80 1.93
CA PHE A 231 -17.62 -13.69 0.90
C PHE A 231 -18.50 -14.93 0.72
N ASP A 232 -18.89 -15.22 -0.52
CA ASP A 232 -19.67 -16.40 -0.87
C ASP A 232 -18.78 -17.64 -1.02
N ILE A 233 -18.64 -18.39 0.06
CA ILE A 233 -17.84 -19.63 0.07
C ILE A 233 -18.43 -20.69 -0.88
N GLN A 234 -19.74 -20.80 -1.00
CA GLN A 234 -20.39 -21.80 -1.84
C GLN A 234 -20.17 -21.52 -3.34
N ALA A 235 -20.29 -20.25 -3.75
CA ALA A 235 -19.93 -19.84 -5.11
C ALA A 235 -18.43 -20.05 -5.38
N ALA A 236 -17.56 -19.77 -4.40
CA ALA A 236 -16.13 -19.98 -4.52
C ALA A 236 -15.76 -21.47 -4.69
N GLU A 237 -16.41 -22.36 -3.97
CA GLU A 237 -16.23 -23.82 -4.11
C GLU A 237 -16.69 -24.30 -5.49
N ARG A 238 -17.88 -23.88 -5.95
CA ARG A 238 -18.37 -24.19 -7.31
C ARG A 238 -17.41 -23.69 -8.39
N LEU A 239 -16.94 -22.46 -8.25
CA LEU A 239 -15.98 -21.87 -9.19
C LEU A 239 -14.64 -22.62 -9.19
N SER A 240 -14.14 -22.99 -8.03
CA SER A 240 -12.92 -23.78 -7.87
C SER A 240 -13.06 -25.13 -8.58
N GLU A 241 -14.18 -25.80 -8.41
CA GLU A 241 -14.41 -27.11 -9.06
C GLU A 241 -14.48 -26.97 -10.59
N SER A 242 -15.21 -25.98 -11.10
CA SER A 242 -15.28 -25.73 -12.54
C SER A 242 -13.88 -25.47 -13.16
N TRP A 243 -13.04 -24.71 -12.45
CA TRP A 243 -11.67 -24.43 -12.89
C TRP A 243 -10.74 -25.66 -12.82
N LYS A 244 -10.93 -26.53 -11.84
CA LYS A 244 -10.19 -27.81 -11.77
C LYS A 244 -10.53 -28.70 -12.96
N VAL A 245 -11.85 -28.86 -13.28
CA VAL A 245 -12.30 -29.61 -14.45
C VAL A 245 -11.71 -29.04 -15.74
N ARG A 246 -11.87 -27.72 -15.94
CA ARG A 246 -11.33 -27.04 -17.12
C ARG A 246 -9.81 -27.22 -17.24
N ARG A 247 -9.08 -27.11 -16.13
CA ARG A 247 -7.62 -27.27 -16.12
C ARG A 247 -7.20 -28.71 -16.46
N ALA A 248 -7.96 -29.71 -16.00
CA ALA A 248 -7.72 -31.13 -16.35
C ALA A 248 -7.95 -31.40 -17.84
N GLU A 249 -9.03 -30.84 -18.41
CA GLU A 249 -9.28 -30.91 -19.86
C GLU A 249 -8.17 -30.27 -20.69
N LEU A 250 -7.67 -29.09 -20.26
CA LEU A 250 -6.53 -28.45 -20.93
C LEU A 250 -5.27 -29.29 -20.84
N ALA A 251 -4.97 -29.91 -19.71
CA ALA A 251 -3.83 -30.79 -19.56
C ALA A 251 -3.92 -31.99 -20.53
N LYS A 252 -5.10 -32.59 -20.69
CA LYS A 252 -5.34 -33.68 -21.65
C LYS A 252 -5.11 -33.22 -23.08
N ARG A 253 -5.71 -32.10 -23.49
CA ARG A 253 -5.53 -31.52 -24.85
C ARG A 253 -4.07 -31.15 -25.12
N LEU A 254 -3.37 -30.55 -24.16
CA LEU A 254 -1.95 -30.23 -24.29
C LEU A 254 -1.09 -31.46 -24.48
N HIS A 255 -1.42 -32.56 -23.78
CA HIS A 255 -0.71 -33.82 -23.98
C HIS A 255 -0.98 -34.45 -25.36
N GLU A 256 -2.21 -34.40 -25.84
CA GLU A 256 -2.58 -34.85 -27.18
C GLU A 256 -1.89 -34.02 -28.28
N GLN A 257 -1.86 -32.71 -28.10
CA GLN A 257 -1.24 -31.77 -29.05
C GLN A 257 0.29 -31.79 -29.01
N PHE A 258 0.87 -31.99 -27.83
CA PHE A 258 2.31 -32.02 -27.58
C PHE A 258 2.68 -33.27 -26.74
N PRO A 259 2.86 -34.45 -27.39
CA PRO A 259 3.14 -35.68 -26.64
C PRO A 259 4.38 -35.64 -25.74
N ALA A 260 5.36 -34.78 -26.07
CA ALA A 260 6.54 -34.54 -25.25
C ALA A 260 6.22 -33.75 -23.97
N LEU A 261 5.09 -33.04 -23.88
CA LEU A 261 4.63 -32.25 -22.74
C LEU A 261 3.76 -33.12 -21.82
N LYS A 262 4.37 -34.10 -21.15
CA LYS A 262 3.65 -34.98 -20.21
C LYS A 262 3.15 -34.26 -18.97
N ASN A 263 3.88 -33.23 -18.54
CA ASN A 263 3.51 -32.39 -17.40
C ASN A 263 3.56 -30.91 -17.80
N PRO A 264 2.41 -30.25 -17.98
CA PRO A 264 2.34 -28.83 -18.34
C PRO A 264 2.97 -27.86 -17.31
N ASN A 265 3.29 -28.33 -16.08
CA ASN A 265 4.04 -27.53 -15.09
C ASN A 265 5.57 -27.67 -15.26
N SER A 266 6.06 -28.61 -16.08
CA SER A 266 7.48 -28.85 -16.24
C SER A 266 8.13 -27.83 -17.15
N ARG A 267 8.85 -26.87 -16.57
CA ARG A 267 9.58 -25.84 -17.31
C ARG A 267 10.55 -26.43 -18.33
N GLN A 268 11.15 -27.58 -18.01
CA GLN A 268 12.07 -28.28 -18.93
C GLN A 268 11.33 -28.82 -20.16
N GLN A 269 10.15 -29.47 -19.97
CA GLN A 269 9.35 -30.00 -21.07
C GLN A 269 8.77 -28.87 -21.93
N ILE A 270 8.30 -27.78 -21.31
CA ILE A 270 7.86 -26.57 -22.03
C ILE A 270 9.00 -26.02 -22.91
N ALA A 271 10.19 -25.86 -22.34
CA ALA A 271 11.35 -25.38 -23.08
C ALA A 271 11.74 -26.30 -24.24
N ALA A 272 11.63 -27.62 -24.07
CA ALA A 272 11.90 -28.59 -25.14
C ALA A 272 10.92 -28.42 -26.31
N VAL A 273 9.62 -28.43 -25.99
CA VAL A 273 8.56 -28.26 -27.02
C VAL A 273 8.66 -26.91 -27.74
N LEU A 274 9.01 -25.84 -27.05
CA LEU A 274 9.21 -24.53 -27.64
C LEU A 274 10.43 -24.50 -28.58
N LYS A 275 11.54 -25.15 -28.19
CA LYS A 275 12.74 -25.23 -29.03
C LYS A 275 12.50 -25.99 -30.37
N GLU A 276 11.69 -27.06 -30.31
CA GLU A 276 11.28 -27.79 -31.53
C GLU A 276 10.55 -26.90 -32.53
N ARG A 277 9.96 -25.76 -32.07
CA ARG A 277 9.27 -24.76 -32.90
C ARG A 277 10.13 -23.54 -33.23
N GLY A 278 11.43 -23.64 -32.97
CA GLY A 278 12.38 -22.56 -33.31
C GLY A 278 12.48 -21.45 -32.24
N TRP A 279 11.83 -21.63 -31.08
CA TRP A 279 11.98 -20.65 -30.00
C TRP A 279 13.40 -20.61 -29.47
N GLN A 280 13.94 -19.40 -29.32
CA GLN A 280 15.25 -19.14 -28.71
C GLN A 280 15.09 -18.50 -27.32
N PRO A 281 15.73 -19.06 -26.27
CA PRO A 281 15.62 -18.52 -24.94
C PRO A 281 16.30 -17.15 -24.84
N LYS A 282 15.53 -16.11 -24.49
CA LYS A 282 16.05 -14.75 -24.24
C LYS A 282 16.78 -14.63 -22.89
N LYS A 283 16.40 -15.44 -21.91
CA LYS A 283 16.95 -15.43 -20.54
C LYS A 283 17.40 -16.85 -20.15
N LEU A 284 18.58 -16.95 -19.54
CA LEU A 284 19.08 -18.18 -18.93
C LEU A 284 19.26 -18.01 -17.44
N THR A 285 19.06 -19.09 -16.66
CA THR A 285 19.33 -19.08 -15.23
C THR A 285 20.83 -18.88 -14.97
N GLU A 286 21.18 -18.09 -13.95
CA GLU A 286 22.59 -17.74 -13.68
C GLU A 286 23.48 -18.96 -13.40
N LYS A 287 22.99 -19.91 -12.59
CA LYS A 287 23.74 -21.07 -12.13
C LYS A 287 23.75 -22.23 -13.13
N THR A 288 22.58 -22.61 -13.62
CA THR A 288 22.42 -23.84 -14.43
C THR A 288 22.37 -23.60 -15.94
N LYS A 289 22.38 -22.32 -16.36
CA LYS A 289 22.29 -21.91 -17.78
C LYS A 289 21.09 -22.53 -18.53
N GLN A 290 20.03 -22.90 -17.79
CA GLN A 290 18.79 -23.40 -18.37
C GLN A 290 17.90 -22.25 -18.84
N PRO A 291 17.05 -22.44 -19.87
CA PRO A 291 16.07 -21.46 -20.26
C PRO A 291 15.17 -21.04 -19.11
N VAL A 292 14.95 -19.73 -18.93
CA VAL A 292 13.98 -19.20 -17.98
C VAL A 292 12.60 -19.31 -18.62
N ILE A 293 11.74 -20.11 -18.03
CA ILE A 293 10.31 -20.22 -18.35
C ILE A 293 9.56 -19.59 -17.19
N ASP A 294 9.30 -18.30 -17.28
CA ASP A 294 8.55 -17.53 -16.30
C ASP A 294 7.09 -17.30 -16.75
N GLU A 295 6.31 -16.68 -15.91
CA GLU A 295 4.89 -16.39 -16.19
C GLU A 295 4.75 -15.41 -17.36
N GLU A 296 5.62 -14.41 -17.44
CA GLU A 296 5.64 -13.42 -18.49
C GLU A 296 5.80 -14.09 -19.88
N LEU A 297 6.75 -15.03 -19.98
CA LEU A 297 6.92 -15.82 -21.20
C LEU A 297 5.66 -16.63 -21.52
N ILE A 298 5.13 -17.41 -20.56
CA ILE A 298 3.97 -18.28 -20.78
C ILE A 298 2.76 -17.46 -21.24
N ASP A 299 2.51 -16.32 -20.62
CA ASP A 299 1.37 -15.45 -20.93
C ASP A 299 1.53 -14.79 -22.32
N SER A 300 2.76 -14.55 -22.79
CA SER A 300 3.05 -13.99 -24.12
C SER A 300 3.16 -15.03 -25.24
N LEU A 301 3.23 -16.32 -24.92
CA LEU A 301 3.35 -17.38 -25.94
C LEU A 301 2.25 -17.34 -27.01
N PRO A 302 0.95 -17.14 -26.68
CA PRO A 302 -0.11 -17.09 -27.68
C PRO A 302 0.05 -16.02 -28.75
N ASP A 303 0.73 -14.93 -28.45
CA ASP A 303 0.97 -13.83 -29.40
C ASP A 303 1.92 -14.25 -30.57
N THR A 304 2.87 -15.13 -30.26
CA THR A 304 3.86 -15.62 -31.25
C THR A 304 3.56 -17.04 -31.72
N TYR A 305 3.00 -17.85 -30.83
CA TYR A 305 2.69 -19.27 -31.06
C TYR A 305 1.25 -19.54 -30.59
N PRO A 306 0.23 -19.27 -31.44
CA PRO A 306 -1.19 -19.40 -31.07
C PRO A 306 -1.60 -20.79 -30.53
N GLU A 307 -0.87 -21.83 -30.95
CA GLU A 307 -1.09 -23.19 -30.46
C GLU A 307 -0.82 -23.38 -28.97
N PHE A 308 -0.09 -22.46 -28.30
CA PHE A 308 0.15 -22.49 -26.87
C PHE A 308 -0.91 -21.75 -26.05
N THR A 309 -2.00 -21.27 -26.65
CA THR A 309 -3.12 -20.64 -25.91
C THR A 309 -3.62 -21.52 -24.78
N GLY A 310 -3.75 -22.83 -25.00
CA GLY A 310 -4.14 -23.77 -23.94
C GLY A 310 -3.14 -23.88 -22.80
N LEU A 311 -1.85 -23.68 -23.03
CA LEU A 311 -0.82 -23.69 -21.99
C LEU A 311 -0.90 -22.41 -21.14
N SER A 312 -1.08 -21.25 -21.73
CA SER A 312 -1.26 -19.99 -21.01
C SER A 312 -2.51 -20.05 -20.13
N GLU A 313 -3.66 -20.51 -20.67
CA GLU A 313 -4.88 -20.71 -19.88
C GLU A 313 -4.70 -21.72 -18.74
N TYR A 314 -4.00 -22.83 -18.98
CA TYR A 314 -3.69 -23.84 -17.95
C TYR A 314 -2.92 -23.25 -16.75
N HIS A 315 -1.90 -22.45 -17.02
CA HIS A 315 -1.11 -21.79 -15.99
C HIS A 315 -1.89 -20.69 -15.30
N LEU A 316 -2.67 -19.91 -16.03
CA LEU A 316 -3.55 -18.89 -15.46
C LEU A 316 -4.56 -19.50 -14.48
N LEU A 317 -5.26 -20.57 -14.86
CA LEU A 317 -6.16 -21.29 -13.98
C LEU A 317 -5.43 -21.86 -12.76
N GLY A 318 -4.18 -22.33 -12.93
CA GLY A 318 -3.35 -22.76 -11.82
C GLY A 318 -3.10 -21.65 -10.79
N ARG A 319 -2.77 -20.44 -11.25
CA ARG A 319 -2.60 -19.25 -10.41
C ARG A 319 -3.90 -18.88 -9.69
N ARG A 320 -5.03 -18.85 -10.41
CA ARG A 320 -6.35 -18.54 -9.84
C ARG A 320 -6.80 -19.55 -8.80
N LEU A 321 -6.61 -20.85 -9.06
CA LEU A 321 -6.86 -21.92 -8.08
C LEU A 321 -5.92 -21.79 -6.86
N GLY A 322 -4.67 -21.36 -7.07
CA GLY A 322 -3.74 -21.06 -5.98
C GLY A 322 -4.29 -19.99 -5.03
N SER A 323 -4.82 -18.90 -5.57
CA SER A 323 -5.40 -17.81 -4.80
C SER A 323 -6.75 -18.18 -4.18
N LEU A 324 -7.61 -18.92 -4.92
CA LEU A 324 -8.97 -19.24 -4.48
C LEU A 324 -9.02 -20.36 -3.44
N ALA A 325 -8.31 -21.50 -3.68
CA ALA A 325 -8.51 -22.73 -2.91
C ALA A 325 -7.24 -23.46 -2.45
N ASN A 326 -6.17 -23.49 -3.27
CA ASN A 326 -5.08 -24.45 -3.05
C ASN A 326 -3.90 -23.89 -2.26
N GLY A 327 -3.62 -22.57 -2.38
CA GLY A 327 -2.49 -21.91 -1.73
C GLY A 327 -2.60 -21.88 -0.21
N LYS A 328 -1.51 -21.50 0.46
CA LYS A 328 -1.51 -21.27 1.91
C LYS A 328 -2.45 -20.13 2.28
N GLU A 329 -2.41 -19.05 1.52
CA GLU A 329 -3.21 -17.83 1.67
C GLU A 329 -4.47 -17.85 0.77
N ALA A 330 -5.01 -19.05 0.48
CA ALA A 330 -6.19 -19.18 -0.37
C ALA A 330 -7.45 -18.64 0.32
N TRP A 331 -8.28 -17.90 -0.40
CA TRP A 331 -9.43 -17.18 0.16
C TRP A 331 -10.38 -18.10 0.92
N ILE A 332 -10.75 -19.27 0.33
CA ILE A 332 -11.65 -20.26 0.98
C ILE A 332 -11.15 -20.68 2.36
N LYS A 333 -9.82 -20.75 2.58
CA LYS A 333 -9.23 -21.16 3.86
C LYS A 333 -9.30 -20.10 4.96
N HIS A 334 -9.56 -18.86 4.58
CA HIS A 334 -9.63 -17.70 5.47
C HIS A 334 -11.05 -17.17 5.67
N VAL A 335 -12.06 -17.95 5.26
CA VAL A 335 -13.46 -17.60 5.50
C VAL A 335 -13.87 -18.07 6.89
N HIS A 336 -14.33 -17.13 7.72
CA HIS A 336 -14.94 -17.37 9.01
C HIS A 336 -16.26 -16.60 9.06
N ASP A 337 -17.33 -17.22 9.53
CA ASP A 337 -18.68 -16.61 9.65
C ASP A 337 -19.15 -15.86 8.38
N GLY A 338 -18.83 -16.41 7.19
CA GLY A 338 -19.20 -15.82 5.91
C GLY A 338 -18.39 -14.59 5.48
N CYS A 339 -17.31 -14.29 6.17
CA CYS A 339 -16.41 -13.16 5.87
C CYS A 339 -14.93 -13.60 5.74
N ILE A 340 -14.18 -12.83 4.98
CA ILE A 340 -12.71 -12.89 4.97
C ILE A 340 -12.17 -11.74 5.81
N TYR A 341 -11.32 -12.05 6.77
CA TYR A 341 -10.64 -11.11 7.66
C TYR A 341 -9.19 -10.95 7.19
N SER A 342 -8.95 -9.90 6.39
CA SER A 342 -7.62 -9.61 5.85
C SER A 342 -6.92 -8.56 6.72
N ASN A 343 -5.69 -8.84 7.11
CA ASN A 343 -4.89 -7.88 7.86
C ASN A 343 -4.28 -6.82 6.94
N LEU A 344 -4.16 -5.59 7.44
CA LEU A 344 -3.55 -4.48 6.75
C LEU A 344 -2.36 -3.92 7.53
N VAL A 345 -1.22 -3.82 6.86
CA VAL A 345 -0.10 -2.99 7.34
C VAL A 345 -0.15 -1.68 6.58
N HIS A 346 -0.51 -0.60 7.26
CA HIS A 346 -0.70 0.70 6.63
C HIS A 346 0.60 1.32 6.08
N ILE A 347 1.77 0.93 6.62
CA ILE A 347 3.11 1.22 6.05
C ILE A 347 3.75 -0.10 5.64
N GLY A 348 3.29 -0.67 4.54
CA GLY A 348 3.77 -1.96 4.00
C GLY A 348 4.95 -1.84 3.04
N THR A 349 5.29 -0.63 2.62
CA THR A 349 6.37 -0.35 1.66
C THR A 349 7.20 0.88 2.07
N PRO A 350 8.45 1.02 1.58
CA PRO A 350 9.28 2.20 1.90
C PRO A 350 8.68 3.55 1.44
N HIS A 351 7.71 3.54 0.54
CA HIS A 351 6.97 4.73 0.10
C HIS A 351 5.56 4.80 0.71
N SER A 352 5.36 4.13 1.84
CA SER A 352 4.18 4.21 2.71
C SER A 352 2.86 3.67 2.13
N ARG A 353 2.86 2.91 1.03
CA ARG A 353 1.66 2.18 0.59
C ARG A 353 1.31 1.07 1.58
N ALA A 354 0.03 0.86 1.80
CA ALA A 354 -0.48 -0.25 2.58
C ALA A 354 -0.24 -1.61 1.89
N LYS A 355 -0.22 -2.68 2.70
CA LYS A 355 -0.08 -4.07 2.24
C LYS A 355 -1.09 -4.95 2.99
N HIS A 356 -1.77 -5.81 2.24
CA HIS A 356 -2.65 -6.84 2.78
C HIS A 356 -1.92 -8.17 2.97
N PHE A 357 -2.35 -8.93 3.97
CA PHE A 357 -1.84 -10.29 4.21
C PHE A 357 -2.85 -11.11 5.02
N GLY A 358 -2.78 -12.43 4.91
CA GLY A 358 -3.60 -13.38 5.61
C GLY A 358 -5.11 -13.26 5.41
N PRO A 359 -5.65 -13.27 4.17
CA PRO A 359 -5.02 -13.33 2.84
C PRO A 359 -4.77 -11.95 2.22
N ASN A 360 -3.97 -11.88 1.13
CA ASN A 360 -3.76 -10.65 0.37
C ASN A 360 -4.94 -10.37 -0.59
N VAL A 361 -5.97 -9.67 -0.11
CA VAL A 361 -7.14 -9.30 -0.93
C VAL A 361 -6.83 -8.23 -1.98
N ALA A 362 -5.77 -7.45 -1.83
CA ALA A 362 -5.35 -6.50 -2.87
C ALA A 362 -4.87 -7.19 -4.15
N ALA A 363 -4.54 -8.48 -4.10
CA ALA A 363 -4.15 -9.28 -5.25
C ALA A 363 -5.34 -9.91 -6.02
N VAL A 364 -6.59 -9.65 -5.59
CA VAL A 364 -7.79 -10.09 -6.31
C VAL A 364 -7.83 -9.43 -7.69
N PRO A 365 -7.96 -10.20 -8.79
CA PRO A 365 -7.88 -9.67 -10.14
C PRO A 365 -8.87 -8.54 -10.41
N ASN A 366 -8.41 -7.47 -11.05
CA ASN A 366 -9.26 -6.33 -11.37
C ASN A 366 -9.84 -6.46 -12.80
N PRO A 367 -11.18 -6.52 -12.97
CA PRO A 367 -11.82 -6.61 -14.28
C PRO A 367 -11.47 -5.45 -15.23
N LYS A 368 -11.35 -4.23 -14.70
CA LYS A 368 -11.03 -3.01 -15.47
C LYS A 368 -9.68 -3.09 -16.19
N LYS A 369 -8.76 -3.94 -15.72
CA LYS A 369 -7.43 -4.12 -16.33
C LYS A 369 -7.38 -5.29 -17.33
N GLY A 370 -8.54 -5.81 -17.75
CA GLY A 370 -8.60 -6.95 -18.67
C GLY A 370 -8.08 -8.26 -18.07
N SER A 371 -7.96 -8.34 -16.75
CA SER A 371 -7.52 -9.56 -16.07
C SER A 371 -8.54 -10.66 -16.24
N ALA A 372 -8.17 -11.75 -16.91
CA ALA A 372 -9.05 -12.90 -17.07
C ALA A 372 -9.51 -13.44 -15.70
N PHE A 373 -10.80 -13.79 -15.62
CA PHE A 373 -11.51 -14.21 -14.42
C PHE A 373 -11.62 -13.13 -13.32
N GLY A 374 -11.41 -11.85 -13.67
CA GLY A 374 -11.48 -10.75 -12.71
C GLY A 374 -12.89 -10.52 -12.19
N VAL A 375 -13.90 -10.61 -13.06
CA VAL A 375 -15.32 -10.47 -12.68
C VAL A 375 -15.71 -11.60 -11.75
N GLU A 376 -15.41 -12.84 -12.13
CA GLU A 376 -15.74 -14.04 -11.34
C GLU A 376 -15.10 -14.00 -9.95
N CYS A 377 -13.82 -13.57 -9.86
CA CYS A 377 -13.13 -13.44 -8.59
C CYS A 377 -13.75 -12.38 -7.68
N ARG A 378 -14.03 -11.17 -8.21
CA ARG A 378 -14.61 -10.07 -7.42
C ARG A 378 -16.07 -10.27 -7.08
N ALA A 379 -16.83 -11.01 -7.90
CA ALA A 379 -18.23 -11.34 -7.63
C ALA A 379 -18.40 -12.26 -6.42
N LEU A 380 -17.37 -12.97 -5.98
CA LEU A 380 -17.39 -13.75 -4.75
C LEU A 380 -17.48 -12.90 -3.48
N PHE A 381 -17.07 -11.63 -3.57
CA PHE A 381 -17.12 -10.67 -2.46
C PHE A 381 -18.45 -9.93 -2.52
N HIS A 382 -19.45 -10.46 -1.85
CA HIS A 382 -20.78 -9.85 -1.75
C HIS A 382 -21.45 -10.21 -0.41
N HIS A 383 -22.40 -9.38 0.01
CA HIS A 383 -23.16 -9.60 1.23
C HIS A 383 -24.33 -10.59 0.94
N PRO A 384 -24.58 -11.59 1.81
CA PRO A 384 -25.63 -12.60 1.56
C PRO A 384 -27.06 -12.04 1.61
N GLY A 385 -27.27 -10.86 2.21
CA GLY A 385 -28.56 -10.17 2.23
C GLY A 385 -28.72 -9.16 1.10
N ASP A 386 -29.55 -8.17 1.31
CA ASP A 386 -29.88 -7.09 0.36
C ASP A 386 -28.86 -5.94 0.33
N TRP A 387 -27.81 -5.99 1.13
CA TRP A 387 -26.80 -4.95 1.17
C TRP A 387 -26.01 -4.87 -0.15
N VAL A 388 -25.51 -3.69 -0.43
CA VAL A 388 -24.76 -3.39 -1.66
C VAL A 388 -23.34 -2.91 -1.35
N PHE A 389 -22.50 -3.02 -2.36
CA PHE A 389 -21.13 -2.50 -2.33
C PHE A 389 -21.10 -1.16 -3.06
N VAL A 390 -20.55 -0.15 -2.39
CA VAL A 390 -20.20 1.14 -2.98
C VAL A 390 -18.69 1.17 -3.14
N CYS A 391 -18.24 1.01 -4.38
CA CYS A 391 -16.82 1.00 -4.76
C CYS A 391 -16.44 2.38 -5.29
N CYS A 392 -15.59 3.11 -4.60
CA CYS A 392 -15.11 4.43 -4.99
C CYS A 392 -13.61 4.40 -5.29
N ASP A 393 -13.22 4.93 -6.44
CA ASP A 393 -11.86 4.86 -7.00
C ASP A 393 -11.37 6.27 -7.35
N GLN A 394 -10.14 6.64 -6.98
CA GLN A 394 -9.58 7.93 -7.33
C GLN A 394 -9.11 7.95 -8.80
N ALA A 395 -9.55 8.95 -9.54
CA ALA A 395 -9.26 9.06 -10.96
C ALA A 395 -7.82 9.55 -11.20
N THR A 396 -7.03 8.74 -11.90
CA THR A 396 -5.67 9.10 -12.37
C THR A 396 -4.75 9.67 -11.29
N LEU A 397 -4.83 9.17 -10.06
CA LEU A 397 -4.14 9.73 -8.89
C LEU A 397 -2.62 9.83 -9.08
N GLN A 398 -1.99 8.83 -9.72
CA GLN A 398 -0.55 8.86 -10.03
C GLN A 398 -0.16 10.01 -10.97
N ASP A 399 -0.96 10.23 -12.03
CA ASP A 399 -0.71 11.34 -12.96
C ASP A 399 -0.92 12.70 -12.28
N ARG A 400 -1.89 12.79 -11.35
CA ARG A 400 -2.12 13.99 -10.53
C ARG A 400 -0.98 14.22 -9.55
N GLY A 401 -0.44 13.15 -8.95
CA GLY A 401 0.76 13.22 -8.11
C GLY A 401 1.99 13.69 -8.89
N PHE A 402 2.20 13.16 -10.09
CA PHE A 402 3.25 13.63 -10.97
C PHE A 402 3.07 15.10 -11.36
N ALA A 403 1.85 15.49 -11.74
CA ALA A 403 1.49 16.87 -12.08
C ALA A 403 1.71 17.84 -10.92
N HIS A 404 1.42 17.42 -9.69
CA HIS A 404 1.67 18.21 -8.48
C HIS A 404 3.14 18.62 -8.34
N TYR A 405 4.06 17.65 -8.47
CA TYR A 405 5.49 17.94 -8.36
C TYR A 405 6.05 18.68 -9.57
N LEU A 406 5.51 18.40 -10.76
CA LEU A 406 5.94 19.08 -11.99
C LEU A 406 5.50 20.53 -12.03
N ALA A 407 4.36 20.87 -11.43
CA ALA A 407 3.75 22.22 -11.48
C ALA A 407 4.66 23.35 -11.03
N ALA A 408 5.65 23.05 -10.14
CA ALA A 408 6.66 24.02 -9.71
C ALA A 408 7.69 24.38 -10.82
N TYR A 409 7.75 23.62 -11.91
CA TYR A 409 8.74 23.72 -12.97
C TYR A 409 8.15 24.03 -14.34
N ASP A 410 6.86 23.81 -14.53
CA ASP A 410 6.15 24.06 -15.78
C ASP A 410 5.01 25.09 -15.64
N ASN A 411 4.96 25.79 -14.49
CA ASN A 411 3.89 26.72 -14.13
C ASN A 411 2.50 26.08 -14.22
N GLY A 412 2.38 24.78 -13.89
CA GLY A 412 1.15 24.03 -13.90
C GLY A 412 0.59 23.71 -15.29
N ALA A 413 1.37 23.85 -16.35
CA ALA A 413 0.92 23.59 -17.72
C ALA A 413 0.42 22.15 -17.88
N TYR A 414 1.19 21.18 -17.37
CA TYR A 414 0.80 19.78 -17.41
C TYR A 414 -0.48 19.50 -16.58
N ALA A 415 -0.59 20.10 -15.40
CA ALA A 415 -1.76 19.95 -14.54
C ALA A 415 -3.04 20.46 -15.25
N ARG A 416 -2.98 21.62 -15.90
CA ARG A 416 -4.11 22.16 -16.68
C ARG A 416 -4.55 21.22 -17.80
N THR A 417 -3.62 20.63 -18.56
CA THR A 417 -3.98 19.68 -19.63
C THR A 417 -4.63 18.41 -19.08
N LEU A 418 -4.20 17.95 -17.90
CA LEU A 418 -4.74 16.77 -17.25
C LEU A 418 -6.18 17.01 -16.75
N VAL A 419 -6.42 18.16 -16.13
CA VAL A 419 -7.74 18.53 -15.55
C VAL A 419 -8.78 18.81 -16.64
N ASN A 420 -8.42 19.60 -17.63
CA ASN A 420 -9.33 19.99 -18.71
C ASN A 420 -9.69 18.82 -19.66
N GLY A 421 -9.00 17.69 -19.57
CA GLY A 421 -9.26 16.52 -20.43
C GLY A 421 -9.06 16.79 -21.92
N THR A 422 -8.46 17.93 -22.28
CA THR A 422 -8.30 18.41 -23.67
C THR A 422 -7.30 17.58 -24.45
N ILE A 423 -6.41 16.88 -23.75
CA ILE A 423 -5.33 16.06 -24.35
C ILE A 423 -5.35 14.66 -23.77
N ASP A 424 -5.44 13.66 -24.63
CA ASP A 424 -5.13 12.27 -24.24
C ASP A 424 -3.63 12.16 -23.97
N GLN A 425 -3.25 12.16 -22.68
CA GLN A 425 -1.86 12.16 -22.23
C GLN A 425 -1.03 10.97 -22.77
N HIS A 426 -1.70 9.84 -23.00
CA HIS A 426 -1.02 8.67 -23.56
C HIS A 426 -0.80 8.81 -25.05
N TRP A 427 -1.77 9.42 -25.78
CA TRP A 427 -1.59 9.74 -27.17
C TRP A 427 -0.54 10.84 -27.38
N HIS A 428 -0.56 11.88 -26.53
CA HIS A 428 0.49 12.90 -26.53
C HIS A 428 1.89 12.28 -26.27
N THR A 429 1.97 11.28 -25.40
CA THR A 429 3.23 10.54 -25.21
C THR A 429 3.65 9.83 -26.48
N ALA A 430 2.74 9.15 -27.20
CA ALA A 430 3.04 8.51 -28.48
C ALA A 430 3.56 9.52 -29.51
N THR A 431 2.94 10.68 -29.61
CA THR A 431 3.38 11.78 -30.51
C THR A 431 4.75 12.32 -30.07
N ALA A 432 4.97 12.55 -28.79
CA ALA A 432 6.26 13.00 -28.25
C ALA A 432 7.39 12.02 -28.54
N LEU A 433 7.11 10.74 -28.49
CA LEU A 433 8.06 9.67 -28.85
C LEU A 433 8.32 9.60 -30.37
N GLY A 434 7.49 10.25 -31.18
CA GLY A 434 7.57 10.17 -32.65
C GLY A 434 7.02 8.86 -33.23
N LEU A 435 6.12 8.19 -32.50
CA LEU A 435 5.48 6.98 -32.97
C LEU A 435 4.31 7.28 -33.90
N VAL A 436 3.69 8.44 -33.77
CA VAL A 436 2.57 8.94 -34.59
C VAL A 436 2.70 10.45 -34.79
N LEU A 437 2.17 10.95 -35.91
CA LEU A 437 2.09 12.40 -36.21
C LEU A 437 0.66 12.90 -36.24
N GLU A 438 -0.31 12.02 -36.43
CA GLU A 438 -1.71 12.33 -36.64
C GLU A 438 -2.52 12.37 -35.32
N ALA A 439 -3.71 12.96 -35.37
CA ALA A 439 -4.66 12.93 -34.28
C ALA A 439 -5.19 11.51 -34.04
N ARG A 440 -5.53 11.21 -32.77
CA ARG A 440 -6.05 9.91 -32.41
C ARG A 440 -7.43 9.66 -33.04
N ASP A 441 -7.54 8.57 -33.81
CA ASP A 441 -8.82 7.98 -34.18
C ASP A 441 -9.17 6.84 -33.20
N LYS A 442 -10.26 7.01 -32.43
CA LYS A 442 -10.71 6.04 -31.44
C LYS A 442 -11.29 4.75 -32.08
N SER A 443 -11.69 4.81 -33.34
CA SER A 443 -12.19 3.66 -34.10
C SER A 443 -11.05 2.78 -34.65
N ASN A 444 -9.86 3.35 -34.79
CA ASN A 444 -8.68 2.65 -35.29
C ASN A 444 -8.08 1.76 -34.18
N LYS A 445 -8.03 0.44 -34.45
CA LYS A 445 -7.49 -0.55 -33.52
C LYS A 445 -5.98 -0.36 -33.27
N GLU A 446 -5.22 -0.01 -34.30
CA GLU A 446 -3.78 0.23 -34.19
C GLU A 446 -3.49 1.47 -33.34
N HIS A 447 -4.27 2.54 -33.45
CA HIS A 447 -4.18 3.70 -32.57
C HIS A 447 -4.44 3.32 -31.09
N THR A 448 -5.29 2.32 -30.85
CA THR A 448 -5.52 1.80 -29.51
C THR A 448 -4.30 1.06 -28.98
N VAL A 449 -3.64 0.23 -29.80
CA VAL A 449 -2.41 -0.48 -29.44
C VAL A 449 -1.27 0.51 -29.16
N ILE A 450 -1.07 1.48 -30.03
CA ILE A 450 -0.04 2.54 -29.85
C ILE A 450 -0.26 3.32 -28.55
N ARG A 451 -1.52 3.68 -28.28
CA ARG A 451 -1.87 4.41 -27.06
C ARG A 451 -1.59 3.60 -25.79
N GLU A 452 -1.99 2.33 -25.76
CA GLU A 452 -1.74 1.47 -24.60
C GLU A 452 -0.23 1.18 -24.43
N GLY A 453 0.50 1.01 -25.51
CA GLY A 453 1.95 0.91 -25.49
C GLY A 453 2.63 2.19 -24.95
N ALA A 454 2.20 3.36 -25.41
CA ALA A 454 2.69 4.65 -24.93
C ALA A 454 2.34 4.87 -23.44
N LYS A 455 1.16 4.41 -22.98
CA LYS A 455 0.78 4.37 -21.58
C LYS A 455 1.75 3.50 -20.77
N THR A 456 2.03 2.29 -21.24
CA THR A 456 2.99 1.37 -20.61
C THR A 456 4.39 1.99 -20.53
N PHE A 457 4.89 2.59 -21.63
CA PHE A 457 6.17 3.32 -21.62
C PHE A 457 6.19 4.43 -20.59
N ARG A 458 5.15 5.27 -20.54
CA ARG A 458 5.05 6.39 -19.62
C ARG A 458 5.10 5.96 -18.17
N TYR A 459 4.28 4.98 -17.79
CA TYR A 459 4.31 4.45 -16.43
C TYR A 459 5.64 3.76 -16.11
N ALA A 460 6.18 2.96 -17.03
CA ALA A 460 7.51 2.36 -16.85
C ALA A 460 8.58 3.44 -16.61
N PHE A 461 8.54 4.53 -17.38
CA PHE A 461 9.43 5.67 -17.19
C PHE A 461 9.26 6.33 -15.81
N LEU A 462 8.01 6.63 -15.41
CA LEU A 462 7.71 7.20 -14.10
C LEU A 462 8.13 6.26 -12.96
N PHE A 463 8.06 4.95 -13.16
CA PHE A 463 8.54 3.92 -12.24
C PHE A 463 10.05 3.69 -12.27
N GLY A 464 10.80 4.47 -13.05
CA GLY A 464 12.25 4.42 -13.08
C GLY A 464 12.83 3.31 -13.96
N ALA A 465 12.05 2.80 -14.92
CA ALA A 465 12.54 1.82 -15.88
C ALA A 465 13.78 2.34 -16.61
N GLY A 466 14.76 1.46 -16.77
CA GLY A 466 16.00 1.75 -17.50
C GLY A 466 15.82 1.71 -19.01
N ASP A 467 16.91 2.04 -19.71
CA ASP A 467 16.95 2.13 -21.18
C ASP A 467 16.51 0.82 -21.87
N LEU A 468 16.84 -0.35 -21.29
CA LEU A 468 16.47 -1.64 -21.89
C LEU A 468 14.95 -1.85 -21.88
N CYS A 469 14.29 -1.63 -20.74
CA CYS A 469 12.85 -1.77 -20.62
C CYS A 469 12.10 -0.75 -21.49
N ALA A 470 12.57 0.50 -21.51
CA ALA A 470 12.01 1.53 -22.39
C ALA A 470 12.15 1.15 -23.87
N GLY A 471 13.29 0.60 -24.27
CA GLY A 471 13.52 0.13 -25.63
C GLY A 471 12.64 -1.08 -26.02
N GLN A 472 12.44 -2.00 -25.08
CA GLN A 472 11.53 -3.13 -25.29
C GLN A 472 10.09 -2.65 -25.51
N ASN A 473 9.59 -1.72 -24.68
CA ASN A 473 8.25 -1.16 -24.85
C ASN A 473 8.06 -0.49 -26.23
N ILE A 474 9.08 0.21 -26.73
CA ILE A 474 9.02 0.78 -28.10
C ILE A 474 9.01 -0.32 -29.14
N ALA A 475 9.87 -1.34 -29.00
CA ALA A 475 9.92 -2.46 -29.93
C ALA A 475 8.58 -3.21 -30.00
N ASP A 476 7.95 -3.44 -28.86
CA ASP A 476 6.65 -4.12 -28.78
C ASP A 476 5.54 -3.33 -29.51
N ILE A 477 5.53 -1.99 -29.38
CA ILE A 477 4.59 -1.12 -30.12
C ILE A 477 4.84 -1.25 -31.63
N VAL A 478 6.09 -1.14 -32.07
CA VAL A 478 6.48 -1.17 -33.48
C VAL A 478 6.17 -2.52 -34.14
N HIS A 479 6.38 -3.62 -33.38
CA HIS A 479 6.06 -4.96 -33.87
C HIS A 479 4.55 -5.23 -33.97
N ALA A 480 3.75 -4.56 -33.11
CA ALA A 480 2.31 -4.78 -33.05
C ALA A 480 1.50 -3.88 -34.00
N THR A 481 2.14 -2.95 -34.71
CA THR A 481 1.44 -1.94 -35.54
C THR A 481 2.15 -1.66 -36.86
N THR A 482 1.39 -1.19 -37.83
CA THR A 482 1.91 -0.74 -39.14
C THR A 482 1.93 0.80 -39.27
N VAL A 483 1.33 1.51 -38.31
CA VAL A 483 1.11 2.98 -38.36
C VAL A 483 2.28 3.78 -37.79
N VAL A 484 3.36 3.13 -37.37
CA VAL A 484 4.56 3.85 -36.90
C VAL A 484 5.23 4.57 -38.04
N THR A 485 5.44 5.88 -37.92
CA THR A 485 6.06 6.70 -38.95
C THR A 485 7.43 6.18 -39.38
N PRO A 486 7.66 5.97 -40.66
CA PRO A 486 8.94 5.47 -41.20
C PRO A 486 10.15 6.31 -40.77
N ASP A 487 9.94 7.60 -40.52
CA ASP A 487 10.98 8.57 -40.17
C ASP A 487 11.37 8.58 -38.69
N SER A 488 10.87 7.63 -37.88
CA SER A 488 11.28 7.58 -36.48
C SER A 488 12.70 6.96 -36.38
N PRO A 489 13.74 7.77 -36.10
CA PRO A 489 15.10 7.27 -35.91
C PRO A 489 15.23 6.37 -34.70
N LEU A 490 14.16 6.28 -33.87
CA LEU A 490 14.08 5.36 -32.73
C LEU A 490 13.95 3.91 -33.18
N CYS A 491 13.35 3.66 -34.36
CA CYS A 491 12.88 2.34 -34.78
C CYS A 491 13.57 1.82 -36.05
N GLU A 492 14.58 2.52 -36.55
CA GLU A 492 15.26 2.18 -37.85
C GLU A 492 15.52 0.67 -38.08
N LYS A 493 16.11 -0.01 -37.07
CA LYS A 493 16.42 -1.44 -37.22
C LYS A 493 15.20 -2.34 -37.12
N ILE A 494 14.21 -1.97 -36.30
CA ILE A 494 12.97 -2.73 -36.14
C ILE A 494 12.11 -2.55 -37.35
N LEU A 495 12.00 -1.32 -37.88
CA LEU A 495 11.32 -1.02 -39.14
C LEU A 495 11.98 -1.70 -40.37
N ALA A 496 13.29 -1.97 -40.28
CA ALA A 496 14.03 -2.76 -41.30
C ALA A 496 13.81 -4.28 -41.18
N GLY A 497 12.89 -4.74 -40.31
CA GLY A 497 12.51 -6.16 -40.19
C GLY A 497 13.25 -6.96 -39.12
N ASP A 498 14.03 -6.31 -38.25
CA ASP A 498 14.67 -6.97 -37.11
C ASP A 498 13.64 -7.33 -36.02
N LYS A 499 13.13 -8.55 -36.05
CA LYS A 499 12.14 -9.07 -35.08
C LYS A 499 12.73 -9.29 -33.69
N HIS A 500 14.04 -9.38 -33.54
CA HIS A 500 14.74 -9.67 -32.31
C HIS A 500 15.97 -8.76 -32.13
N PRO A 501 15.77 -7.46 -31.93
CA PRO A 501 16.87 -6.52 -31.78
C PRO A 501 17.74 -6.86 -30.57
N SER A 502 19.06 -6.72 -30.73
CA SER A 502 20.00 -6.98 -29.63
C SER A 502 19.77 -6.04 -28.46
N GLU A 503 20.19 -6.46 -27.25
CA GLU A 503 20.10 -5.63 -26.04
C GLU A 503 20.74 -4.25 -26.25
N ALA A 504 21.85 -4.15 -26.94
CA ALA A 504 22.52 -2.89 -27.26
C ALA A 504 21.66 -1.95 -28.11
N VAL A 505 20.92 -2.51 -29.07
CA VAL A 505 19.96 -1.77 -29.92
C VAL A 505 18.79 -1.29 -29.08
N LEU A 506 18.20 -2.19 -28.27
CA LEU A 506 17.09 -1.84 -27.36
C LEU A 506 17.48 -0.73 -26.37
N ARG A 507 18.65 -0.82 -25.75
CA ARG A 507 19.15 0.25 -24.87
C ARG A 507 19.30 1.58 -25.59
N ARG A 508 19.78 1.60 -26.82
CA ARG A 508 19.91 2.82 -27.63
C ARG A 508 18.56 3.42 -27.96
N ILE A 509 17.60 2.60 -28.40
CA ILE A 509 16.22 3.01 -28.68
C ILE A 509 15.57 3.58 -27.42
N GLY A 510 15.67 2.87 -26.30
CA GLY A 510 15.09 3.28 -25.04
C GLY A 510 15.67 4.57 -24.50
N ARG A 511 16.99 4.79 -24.62
CA ARG A 511 17.63 6.04 -24.25
C ARG A 511 17.08 7.20 -25.06
N ARG A 512 17.02 7.08 -26.39
CA ARG A 512 16.46 8.10 -27.28
C ARG A 512 14.98 8.38 -26.97
N ALA A 513 14.19 7.34 -26.70
CA ALA A 513 12.78 7.49 -26.31
C ALA A 513 12.63 8.27 -25.01
N ARG A 514 13.43 7.93 -24.00
CA ARG A 514 13.43 8.66 -22.71
C ARG A 514 13.85 10.11 -22.87
N ASP A 515 14.89 10.38 -23.66
CA ASP A 515 15.34 11.75 -23.92
C ASP A 515 14.28 12.58 -24.63
N LYS A 516 13.61 12.00 -25.65
CA LYS A 516 12.48 12.65 -26.32
C LYS A 516 11.33 12.94 -25.38
N PHE A 517 10.94 11.97 -24.52
CA PHE A 517 9.88 12.16 -23.54
C PHE A 517 10.22 13.26 -22.53
N ILE A 518 11.45 13.31 -22.06
CA ILE A 518 11.92 14.36 -21.14
C ILE A 518 11.88 15.73 -21.84
N ALA A 519 12.36 15.82 -23.06
CA ALA A 519 12.35 17.07 -23.85
C ALA A 519 10.92 17.56 -24.14
N ALA A 520 9.99 16.65 -24.39
CA ALA A 520 8.58 16.98 -24.66
C ALA A 520 7.77 17.29 -23.38
N THR A 521 8.34 17.09 -22.19
CA THR A 521 7.68 17.37 -20.91
C THR A 521 8.39 18.53 -20.20
N PRO A 522 7.94 19.78 -20.40
CA PRO A 522 8.58 20.95 -19.79
C PRO A 522 8.72 20.79 -18.26
N GLY A 523 9.87 21.20 -17.73
CA GLY A 523 10.15 21.12 -16.29
C GLY A 523 10.60 19.74 -15.77
N LEU A 524 10.39 18.65 -16.50
CA LEU A 524 10.69 17.30 -16.02
C LEU A 524 12.18 17.11 -15.72
N GLN A 525 13.06 17.66 -16.55
CA GLN A 525 14.51 17.58 -16.32
C GLN A 525 14.92 18.31 -15.05
N ALA A 526 14.36 19.50 -14.79
CA ALA A 526 14.65 20.27 -13.58
C ALA A 526 14.13 19.55 -12.31
N LEU A 527 12.92 18.98 -12.37
CA LEU A 527 12.38 18.17 -11.28
C LEU A 527 13.31 16.98 -10.96
N ARG A 528 13.75 16.23 -11.97
CA ARG A 528 14.66 15.09 -11.79
C ARG A 528 15.99 15.50 -11.19
N GLN A 529 16.59 16.60 -11.67
CA GLN A 529 17.84 17.14 -11.14
C GLN A 529 17.71 17.51 -9.66
N ARG A 530 16.61 18.13 -9.25
CA ARG A 530 16.35 18.44 -7.85
C ARG A 530 16.25 17.17 -7.00
N LEU A 531 15.43 16.20 -7.42
CA LEU A 531 15.26 14.94 -6.68
C LEU A 531 16.61 14.20 -6.54
N SER A 532 17.43 14.18 -7.59
CA SER A 532 18.77 13.62 -7.56
C SER A 532 19.70 14.36 -6.59
N ALA A 533 19.65 15.69 -6.58
CA ALA A 533 20.44 16.49 -5.65
C ALA A 533 20.04 16.25 -4.19
N GLU A 534 18.73 16.16 -3.91
CA GLU A 534 18.24 15.83 -2.57
C GLU A 534 18.62 14.42 -2.14
N HIS A 535 18.51 13.44 -3.03
CA HIS A 535 18.98 12.09 -2.78
C HIS A 535 20.47 12.05 -2.40
N ARG A 536 21.33 12.68 -3.20
CA ARG A 536 22.78 12.73 -2.91
C ARG A 536 23.11 13.43 -1.60
N ARG A 537 22.31 14.43 -1.21
CA ARG A 537 22.54 15.22 0.00
C ARG A 537 22.15 14.49 1.27
N ARG A 538 21.00 13.76 1.26
CA ARG A 538 20.40 13.22 2.50
C ARG A 538 19.87 11.78 2.40
N GLY A 539 19.92 11.14 1.23
CA GLY A 539 19.46 9.75 1.01
C GLY A 539 17.93 9.56 0.99
N TRP A 540 17.17 10.63 1.23
CA TRP A 540 15.71 10.60 1.29
C TRP A 540 15.09 11.87 0.69
N LEU A 541 13.81 11.78 0.35
CA LEU A 541 12.98 12.89 -0.15
C LEU A 541 11.91 13.22 0.87
N GLU A 542 11.43 14.47 0.85
CA GLU A 542 10.36 14.94 1.70
C GLU A 542 9.00 14.71 1.04
N GLY A 543 8.11 13.98 1.73
CA GLY A 543 6.73 13.73 1.29
C GLY A 543 5.78 14.89 1.58
N LEU A 544 4.52 14.75 1.17
CA LEU A 544 3.49 15.79 1.31
C LEU A 544 3.25 16.25 2.75
N ASP A 545 3.35 15.36 3.71
CA ASP A 545 3.16 15.60 5.13
C ASP A 545 4.48 15.75 5.89
N GLY A 546 5.57 15.97 5.17
CA GLY A 546 6.91 16.11 5.72
C GLY A 546 7.63 14.79 6.01
N ARG A 547 6.97 13.62 5.79
CA ARG A 547 7.61 12.31 6.01
C ARG A 547 8.85 12.12 5.17
N ARG A 548 9.78 11.31 5.68
CA ARG A 548 11.00 10.96 4.95
C ARG A 548 10.75 9.73 4.08
N ILE A 549 11.07 9.85 2.80
CA ILE A 549 10.90 8.79 1.81
C ILE A 549 12.28 8.34 1.36
N PRO A 550 12.76 7.18 1.81
CA PRO A 550 14.06 6.66 1.41
C PRO A 550 14.05 6.32 -0.08
N THR A 551 15.04 6.78 -0.80
CA THR A 551 15.10 6.61 -2.26
C THR A 551 15.78 5.31 -2.67
N GLY A 552 16.76 4.84 -1.91
CA GLY A 552 17.57 3.65 -2.21
C GLY A 552 18.52 3.84 -3.41
N ALA A 553 18.06 4.50 -4.47
CA ALA A 553 18.87 4.83 -5.64
C ALA A 553 18.34 6.11 -6.32
N ASP A 554 19.23 6.88 -6.94
CA ASP A 554 18.95 8.17 -7.57
C ASP A 554 17.77 8.09 -8.58
N TYR A 555 17.79 7.12 -9.49
CA TYR A 555 16.77 6.97 -10.53
C TYR A 555 15.37 6.64 -9.99
N LYS A 556 15.24 6.19 -8.75
CA LYS A 556 13.95 5.84 -8.11
C LYS A 556 13.25 7.04 -7.50
N GLY A 557 13.91 8.21 -7.39
CA GLY A 557 13.39 9.37 -6.66
C GLY A 557 12.00 9.81 -7.13
N LEU A 558 11.80 9.93 -8.44
CA LEU A 558 10.52 10.38 -9.00
C LEU A 558 9.37 9.40 -8.68
N ASN A 559 9.60 8.10 -8.88
CA ASN A 559 8.62 7.09 -8.51
C ASN A 559 8.27 7.16 -7.02
N ARG A 560 9.30 7.20 -6.18
CA ARG A 560 9.12 7.15 -4.73
C ARG A 560 8.30 8.32 -4.22
N ILE A 561 8.56 9.55 -4.71
CA ILE A 561 7.85 10.73 -4.25
C ILE A 561 6.39 10.76 -4.72
N VAL A 562 6.14 10.38 -5.97
CA VAL A 562 4.78 10.31 -6.53
C VAL A 562 3.94 9.25 -5.83
N THR A 563 4.50 8.05 -5.63
CA THR A 563 3.79 6.95 -4.95
C THR A 563 3.55 7.25 -3.47
N ALA A 564 4.46 7.94 -2.81
CA ALA A 564 4.27 8.37 -1.43
C ALA A 564 3.19 9.46 -1.31
N ALA A 565 3.11 10.38 -2.26
CA ALA A 565 2.04 11.37 -2.31
C ALA A 565 0.67 10.70 -2.46
N GLU A 566 0.55 9.73 -3.37
CA GLU A 566 -0.66 8.91 -3.51
C GLU A 566 -1.04 8.24 -2.19
N ALA A 567 -0.07 7.61 -1.51
CA ALA A 567 -0.33 6.96 -0.23
C ALA A 567 -0.83 7.93 0.85
N VAL A 568 -0.25 9.14 0.96
CA VAL A 568 -0.68 10.17 1.92
C VAL A 568 -2.11 10.65 1.62
N ILE A 569 -2.42 10.92 0.35
CA ILE A 569 -3.75 11.34 -0.08
C ILE A 569 -4.80 10.27 0.21
N CYS A 570 -4.54 9.01 -0.15
CA CYS A 570 -5.46 7.91 0.11
C CYS A 570 -5.70 7.70 1.61
N LYS A 571 -4.68 7.87 2.45
CA LYS A 571 -4.80 7.78 3.89
C LYS A 571 -5.62 8.92 4.49
N ARG A 572 -5.44 10.13 4.00
CA ARG A 572 -6.25 11.28 4.41
C ARG A 572 -7.71 11.06 4.00
N TRP A 573 -7.96 10.65 2.77
CA TRP A 573 -9.28 10.27 2.30
C TRP A 573 -9.94 9.21 3.17
N LEU A 574 -9.18 8.15 3.51
CA LEU A 574 -9.66 7.07 4.38
C LEU A 574 -10.13 7.59 5.74
N ILE A 575 -9.34 8.44 6.40
CA ILE A 575 -9.68 9.02 7.70
C ILE A 575 -10.93 9.88 7.61
N ASP A 576 -10.99 10.80 6.63
CA ASP A 576 -12.11 11.73 6.51
C ASP A 576 -13.41 11.02 6.15
N ALA A 577 -13.34 10.06 5.23
CA ALA A 577 -14.49 9.26 4.85
C ALA A 577 -14.99 8.39 6.02
N TYR A 578 -14.09 7.70 6.72
CA TYR A 578 -14.43 6.89 7.89
C TYR A 578 -15.08 7.71 9.00
N THR A 579 -14.52 8.88 9.31
CA THR A 579 -15.04 9.77 10.35
C THR A 579 -16.48 10.21 10.03
N GLU A 580 -16.76 10.59 8.78
CA GLU A 580 -18.12 11.00 8.39
C GLU A 580 -19.08 9.81 8.28
N LEU A 581 -18.62 8.65 7.86
CA LEU A 581 -19.44 7.42 7.88
C LEU A 581 -19.91 7.10 9.30
N CYS A 582 -19.00 7.15 10.27
CA CYS A 582 -19.33 6.92 11.68
C CYS A 582 -20.26 8.00 12.28
N ALA A 583 -20.13 9.24 11.84
CA ALA A 583 -20.97 10.34 12.32
C ALA A 583 -22.40 10.33 11.76
N ARG A 584 -22.58 9.86 10.51
CA ARG A 584 -23.87 9.91 9.81
C ARG A 584 -24.71 8.63 9.90
N PHE A 585 -24.05 7.48 10.05
CA PHE A 585 -24.69 6.17 9.96
C PHE A 585 -24.32 5.32 11.16
N ARG A 586 -25.17 4.36 11.53
CA ARG A 586 -24.79 3.33 12.49
C ARG A 586 -23.72 2.46 11.83
N TYR A 587 -22.45 2.70 12.23
CA TYR A 587 -21.30 2.04 11.62
C TYR A 587 -21.17 0.59 12.08
N GLY A 588 -20.88 -0.32 11.16
CA GLY A 588 -20.52 -1.71 11.41
C GLY A 588 -21.44 -2.72 10.68
N PRO A 589 -21.08 -4.01 10.69
CA PRO A 589 -21.87 -5.07 10.05
C PRO A 589 -23.29 -5.20 10.59
N GLY A 590 -23.52 -4.84 11.86
CA GLY A 590 -24.87 -4.79 12.47
C GLY A 590 -25.57 -3.44 12.34
N GLY A 591 -24.97 -2.48 11.66
CA GLY A 591 -25.49 -1.11 11.50
C GLY A 591 -26.15 -0.83 10.17
N ASP A 592 -25.74 0.24 9.50
CA ASP A 592 -26.27 0.70 8.21
C ASP A 592 -25.20 0.71 7.11
N ALA A 593 -23.93 0.94 7.48
CA ALA A 593 -22.77 0.96 6.58
C ALA A 593 -21.48 0.63 7.31
N TYR A 594 -20.50 0.03 6.62
CA TYR A 594 -19.16 -0.15 7.10
C TYR A 594 -18.15 -0.28 5.96
N LEU A 595 -16.93 0.15 6.22
CA LEU A 595 -15.82 0.05 5.29
C LEU A 595 -15.28 -1.38 5.31
N THR A 596 -15.32 -2.07 4.18
CA THR A 596 -14.92 -3.48 4.07
C THR A 596 -13.52 -3.67 3.49
N LEU A 597 -13.14 -2.81 2.54
CA LEU A 597 -11.84 -2.90 1.85
C LEU A 597 -11.27 -1.50 1.60
N TRP A 598 -9.96 -1.43 1.74
CA TRP A 598 -9.15 -0.33 1.23
C TRP A 598 -8.02 -0.90 0.36
N VAL A 599 -8.13 -0.75 -0.94
CA VAL A 599 -7.16 -1.31 -1.90
C VAL A 599 -6.53 -0.18 -2.70
N HIS A 600 -5.35 0.28 -2.27
CA HIS A 600 -4.59 1.37 -2.88
C HIS A 600 -5.37 2.69 -2.96
N ASP A 601 -5.95 2.98 -4.10
CA ASP A 601 -6.75 4.16 -4.47
C ASP A 601 -8.27 3.85 -4.54
N GLU A 602 -8.70 2.68 -4.06
CA GLU A 602 -10.09 2.23 -4.01
C GLU A 602 -10.56 2.03 -2.56
N LEU A 603 -11.68 2.66 -2.17
CA LEU A 603 -12.43 2.35 -0.95
C LEU A 603 -13.71 1.61 -1.30
N VAL A 604 -13.99 0.56 -0.55
CA VAL A 604 -15.23 -0.24 -0.71
C VAL A 604 -16.01 -0.23 0.59
N VAL A 605 -17.23 0.26 0.53
CA VAL A 605 -18.19 0.30 1.65
C VAL A 605 -19.32 -0.66 1.37
N CYS A 606 -19.62 -1.53 2.32
CA CYS A 606 -20.84 -2.34 2.32
C CYS A 606 -21.94 -1.58 3.09
N CYS A 607 -23.11 -1.38 2.49
CA CYS A 607 -24.17 -0.59 3.10
C CYS A 607 -25.57 -1.02 2.65
N ARG A 608 -26.60 -0.51 3.36
CA ARG A 608 -27.99 -0.68 2.93
C ARG A 608 -28.25 0.05 1.61
N PRO A 609 -29.08 -0.52 0.69
CA PRO A 609 -29.36 0.09 -0.62
C PRO A 609 -29.90 1.51 -0.53
N THR A 610 -30.70 1.81 0.49
CA THR A 610 -31.38 3.09 0.67
C THR A 610 -30.42 4.27 0.90
N ILE A 611 -29.20 4.02 1.36
CA ILE A 611 -28.18 5.05 1.64
C ILE A 611 -26.99 4.98 0.68
N ALA A 612 -26.95 4.04 -0.25
CA ALA A 612 -25.78 3.75 -1.07
C ALA A 612 -25.30 4.96 -1.89
N GLU A 613 -26.25 5.74 -2.46
CA GLU A 613 -25.93 6.96 -3.19
C GLU A 613 -25.33 8.04 -2.29
N GLN A 614 -25.86 8.18 -1.06
CA GLN A 614 -25.33 9.13 -0.07
C GLN A 614 -23.90 8.75 0.34
N VAL A 615 -23.65 7.46 0.55
CA VAL A 615 -22.32 6.92 0.83
C VAL A 615 -21.37 7.20 -0.34
N GLY A 616 -21.79 6.93 -1.59
CA GLY A 616 -20.97 7.20 -2.78
C GLY A 616 -20.59 8.68 -2.91
N LYS A 617 -21.56 9.60 -2.74
CA LYS A 617 -21.31 11.05 -2.76
C LYS A 617 -20.37 11.50 -1.64
N LEU A 618 -20.51 10.92 -0.44
CA LEU A 618 -19.62 11.18 0.69
C LEU A 618 -18.18 10.77 0.34
N LEU A 619 -17.98 9.55 -0.18
CA LEU A 619 -16.65 9.06 -0.56
C LEU A 619 -15.99 9.97 -1.61
N VAL A 620 -16.71 10.33 -2.68
CA VAL A 620 -16.20 11.23 -3.73
C VAL A 620 -15.81 12.59 -3.17
N ARG A 621 -16.67 13.21 -2.34
CA ARG A 621 -16.40 14.52 -1.75
C ARG A 621 -15.09 14.50 -0.95
N HIS A 622 -14.88 13.50 -0.10
CA HIS A 622 -13.64 13.40 0.67
C HIS A 622 -12.42 13.05 -0.19
N ALA A 623 -12.59 12.23 -1.23
CA ALA A 623 -11.52 11.97 -2.19
C ALA A 623 -11.04 13.25 -2.87
N CYS A 624 -11.95 14.11 -3.30
CA CYS A 624 -11.64 15.38 -3.95
C CYS A 624 -10.91 16.37 -3.01
N LYS A 625 -11.22 16.34 -1.71
CA LYS A 625 -10.65 17.25 -0.71
C LYS A 625 -9.36 16.74 -0.04
N ALA A 626 -9.03 15.46 -0.20
CA ALA A 626 -7.92 14.82 0.53
C ALA A 626 -6.55 15.46 0.31
N GLY A 627 -6.36 16.22 -0.75
CA GLY A 627 -5.12 16.94 -1.05
C GLY A 627 -5.02 18.35 -0.42
N GLU A 628 -6.13 18.93 0.00
CA GLU A 628 -6.21 20.32 0.50
C GLU A 628 -5.27 20.57 1.70
N PRO A 629 -5.22 19.72 2.74
CA PRO A 629 -4.35 19.91 3.90
C PRO A 629 -2.87 19.96 3.57
N TYR A 630 -2.47 19.43 2.41
CA TYR A 630 -1.09 19.33 1.96
C TYR A 630 -0.72 20.34 0.88
N GLY A 631 -1.60 21.28 0.56
CA GLY A 631 -1.40 22.22 -0.55
C GLY A 631 -1.22 21.52 -1.89
N PHE A 632 -1.96 20.44 -2.13
CA PHE A 632 -1.88 19.67 -3.37
C PHE A 632 -2.35 20.55 -4.55
N ARG A 633 -1.51 20.71 -5.56
CA ARG A 633 -1.64 21.72 -6.62
C ARG A 633 -2.58 21.33 -7.76
N VAL A 634 -3.12 20.13 -7.72
CA VAL A 634 -3.93 19.57 -8.81
C VAL A 634 -5.27 19.13 -8.24
N PRO A 635 -6.41 19.53 -8.77
CA PRO A 635 -7.70 19.04 -8.32
C PRO A 635 -7.74 17.51 -8.36
N LEU A 636 -8.20 16.90 -7.28
CA LEU A 636 -8.44 15.48 -7.20
C LEU A 636 -9.84 15.16 -7.73
N ALA A 637 -10.02 13.95 -8.27
CA ALA A 637 -11.31 13.47 -8.75
C ALA A 637 -11.47 12.00 -8.39
N ALA A 638 -12.71 11.58 -8.20
CA ALA A 638 -13.06 10.19 -7.91
C ALA A 638 -14.40 9.83 -8.55
N GLU A 639 -14.62 8.56 -8.79
CA GLU A 639 -15.89 8.02 -9.26
C GLU A 639 -16.32 6.87 -8.36
N PHE A 640 -17.63 6.64 -8.23
CA PHE A 640 -18.13 5.50 -7.51
C PHE A 640 -19.11 4.67 -8.34
N LYS A 641 -19.22 3.40 -8.01
CA LYS A 641 -20.19 2.45 -8.55
C LYS A 641 -20.91 1.75 -7.40
N ILE A 642 -22.17 1.48 -7.59
CA ILE A 642 -22.99 0.68 -6.68
C ILE A 642 -23.25 -0.66 -7.35
N GLY A 643 -23.01 -1.75 -6.67
CA GLY A 643 -23.24 -3.10 -7.16
C GLY A 643 -23.60 -4.07 -6.05
N ARG A 644 -24.03 -5.27 -6.42
CA ARG A 644 -24.27 -6.36 -5.46
C ARG A 644 -22.97 -6.89 -4.85
N ASP A 645 -21.88 -6.72 -5.56
CA ASP A 645 -20.57 -7.29 -5.26
C ASP A 645 -19.45 -6.33 -5.62
N TRP A 646 -18.23 -6.72 -5.30
CA TRP A 646 -17.03 -5.92 -5.62
C TRP A 646 -16.72 -5.84 -7.12
N ALA A 647 -17.26 -6.73 -7.96
CA ALA A 647 -17.16 -6.59 -9.42
C ALA A 647 -17.98 -5.40 -9.94
N GLY A 648 -18.94 -4.94 -9.18
CA GLY A 648 -19.92 -3.92 -9.57
C GLY A 648 -21.03 -4.50 -10.46
N THR A 649 -21.42 -5.76 -10.21
CA THR A 649 -22.53 -6.40 -10.89
C THR A 649 -23.80 -5.59 -10.64
N ALA A 650 -24.44 -5.12 -11.72
CA ALA A 650 -25.53 -4.16 -11.65
C ALA A 650 -26.71 -4.66 -10.83
N LEU A 651 -27.25 -3.77 -10.00
CA LEU A 651 -28.62 -3.85 -9.55
C LEU A 651 -29.51 -3.34 -10.71
N GLU A 652 -30.44 -4.10 -11.21
CA GLU A 652 -31.38 -3.58 -12.22
C GLU A 652 -32.36 -2.59 -11.54
N PRO A 653 -32.62 -1.40 -12.17
CA PRO A 653 -31.91 -0.73 -13.25
C PRO A 653 -30.81 0.25 -12.76
N VAL A 654 -29.78 0.39 -13.57
CA VAL A 654 -28.63 1.30 -13.33
C VAL A 654 -29.09 2.76 -13.40
N VAL A 655 -29.01 3.50 -12.31
CA VAL A 655 -29.06 4.95 -12.34
C VAL A 655 -27.69 5.45 -12.80
N ASN A 656 -27.61 5.87 -14.04
CA ASN A 656 -26.40 6.47 -14.62
C ASN A 656 -26.25 7.91 -14.10
N LEU A 657 -25.36 8.14 -13.12
CA LEU A 657 -25.06 9.45 -12.53
C LEU A 657 -23.91 10.19 -13.25
N ALA A 658 -23.61 9.79 -14.48
CA ALA A 658 -22.52 10.38 -15.27
C ALA A 658 -22.64 11.91 -15.60
N PRO A 659 -23.81 12.58 -15.65
CA PRO A 659 -23.86 14.00 -16.02
C PRO A 659 -23.42 14.99 -14.94
N ALA A 660 -23.50 14.65 -13.65
CA ALA A 660 -23.25 15.59 -12.56
C ALA A 660 -21.73 15.81 -12.24
N LEU A 661 -20.86 14.91 -12.69
CA LEU A 661 -19.40 14.99 -12.45
C LEU A 661 -18.68 15.93 -13.43
N SER A 662 -19.25 16.22 -14.59
CA SER A 662 -18.73 17.15 -15.57
C SER A 662 -18.73 18.59 -15.04
N THR A 663 -19.77 18.97 -14.29
CA THR A 663 -19.91 20.32 -13.69
C THR A 663 -18.88 20.58 -12.59
N THR A 664 -18.62 19.61 -11.71
CA THR A 664 -17.69 19.78 -10.58
C THR A 664 -16.22 19.92 -11.02
N ILE A 665 -15.83 19.28 -12.12
CA ILE A 665 -14.49 19.45 -12.72
C ILE A 665 -14.37 20.81 -13.40
N GLN A 666 -15.44 21.29 -14.02
CA GLN A 666 -15.49 22.58 -14.68
C GLN A 666 -15.50 23.73 -13.67
N ASP A 667 -16.28 23.62 -12.60
CA ASP A 667 -16.34 24.60 -11.50
C ASP A 667 -14.99 24.71 -10.77
N ALA A 668 -14.30 23.58 -10.50
CA ALA A 668 -12.96 23.58 -9.91
C ALA A 668 -11.89 24.18 -10.83
N ALA A 669 -12.00 24.00 -12.15
CA ALA A 669 -11.10 24.58 -13.13
C ALA A 669 -11.32 26.10 -13.27
N GLU A 670 -12.57 26.55 -13.19
CA GLU A 670 -12.94 27.96 -13.22
C GLU A 670 -12.55 28.71 -11.93
N GLU A 671 -12.66 28.04 -10.76
CA GLU A 671 -12.22 28.59 -9.49
C GLU A 671 -10.69 28.75 -9.42
N ILE A 672 -9.92 27.83 -10.01
CA ILE A 672 -8.46 27.97 -10.14
C ILE A 672 -8.09 29.07 -11.13
N ALA A 673 -8.81 29.19 -12.24
CA ALA A 673 -8.60 30.24 -13.23
C ALA A 673 -8.97 31.61 -12.68
N ALA A 674 -10.04 31.71 -11.88
CA ALA A 674 -10.53 32.94 -11.26
C ALA A 674 -9.69 33.38 -10.05
N SER A 675 -9.03 32.46 -9.34
CA SER A 675 -8.34 32.77 -8.08
C SER A 675 -7.07 33.60 -8.25
N GLY A 676 -6.51 33.73 -9.46
CA GLY A 676 -5.35 34.56 -9.76
C GLY A 676 -4.14 34.38 -8.83
N ARG A 677 -4.10 33.29 -8.07
CA ARG A 677 -3.08 33.08 -7.07
C ARG A 677 -1.73 32.81 -7.74
N GLU A 678 -0.88 33.81 -7.72
CA GLU A 678 0.56 33.62 -7.96
C GLU A 678 1.09 32.54 -7.03
N PHE A 679 1.70 31.53 -7.62
CA PHE A 679 2.33 30.41 -6.88
C PHE A 679 3.60 30.92 -6.16
N ARG A 680 3.46 31.52 -5.01
CA ARG A 680 4.59 31.81 -4.11
C ARG A 680 4.83 30.61 -3.21
N LEU A 681 6.06 30.13 -3.20
CA LEU A 681 6.59 29.19 -2.22
C LEU A 681 6.71 29.89 -0.85
N THR A 682 5.63 29.97 -0.11
CA THR A 682 5.68 30.36 1.30
C THR A 682 5.44 29.14 2.15
N HIS A 683 6.43 28.80 2.98
CA HIS A 683 6.22 27.94 4.14
C HIS A 683 5.28 28.68 5.10
N SER A 684 3.99 28.38 5.05
CA SER A 684 3.06 28.81 6.10
C SER A 684 2.92 27.70 7.13
N PRO A 685 2.94 28.01 8.42
CA PRO A 685 2.72 27.03 9.47
C PRO A 685 1.30 26.49 9.39
N ILE A 686 1.19 25.17 9.44
CA ILE A 686 -0.08 24.44 9.43
C ILE A 686 -0.84 24.82 10.70
N ALA A 687 -2.02 25.45 10.54
CA ALA A 687 -2.95 25.65 11.63
C ALA A 687 -3.46 24.27 12.12
N THR A 688 -3.12 23.97 13.36
CA THR A 688 -3.52 22.74 14.08
C THR A 688 -4.97 22.86 14.51
N ALA A 689 -5.85 22.15 13.82
CA ALA A 689 -7.12 21.72 14.38
C ALA A 689 -7.36 20.28 13.91
N ALA A 690 -6.82 19.31 14.67
CA ALA A 690 -7.22 17.92 14.55
C ALA A 690 -8.42 17.71 15.49
N PRO A 691 -9.56 17.18 15.02
CA PRO A 691 -10.57 16.68 15.93
C PRO A 691 -10.03 15.40 16.58
N SER A 692 -10.11 15.30 17.90
CA SER A 692 -9.77 14.11 18.67
C SER A 692 -10.65 12.94 18.20
N LEU A 693 -10.03 11.91 17.68
CA LEU A 693 -10.69 10.72 17.10
C LEU A 693 -11.20 9.72 18.15
N ILE A 694 -11.35 10.13 19.40
CA ILE A 694 -11.85 9.25 20.47
C ILE A 694 -12.93 9.99 21.23
N ALA A 695 -14.17 9.85 20.81
CA ALA A 695 -15.39 9.83 21.61
C ALA A 695 -16.61 9.92 20.70
N ALA A 696 -17.42 8.90 20.69
CA ALA A 696 -18.88 8.97 20.80
C ALA A 696 -19.47 7.55 20.77
N ALA A 697 -19.79 7.07 21.95
CA ALA A 697 -20.98 6.24 22.11
C ALA A 697 -22.16 7.21 22.28
N PRO A 698 -23.37 6.91 21.74
CA PRO A 698 -24.46 7.86 21.78
C PRO A 698 -25.08 7.93 23.18
N ALA A 699 -25.14 9.14 23.73
CA ALA A 699 -26.11 9.48 24.76
C ALA A 699 -27.32 10.12 24.07
N ALA A 700 -28.49 9.60 24.43
CA ALA A 700 -29.87 10.10 24.37
C ALA A 700 -30.19 11.39 23.57
N GLU A 701 -31.22 11.22 22.78
CA GLU A 701 -32.25 12.15 22.30
C GLU A 701 -32.17 13.62 22.77
N GLU A 702 -31.93 14.53 21.83
CA GLU A 702 -32.49 15.88 21.85
C GLU A 702 -32.87 16.30 20.42
N GLU A 703 -34.06 16.89 20.33
CA GLU A 703 -34.75 17.33 19.12
C GLU A 703 -33.91 18.24 18.24
N VAL A 704 -33.79 17.90 16.95
CA VAL A 704 -33.20 18.78 15.94
C VAL A 704 -34.33 19.55 15.23
N VAL A 705 -34.37 20.84 15.46
CA VAL A 705 -35.16 21.82 14.69
C VAL A 705 -34.50 21.99 13.32
N TYR A 706 -35.26 21.75 12.25
CA TYR A 706 -34.87 22.09 10.88
C TYR A 706 -34.90 23.62 10.70
N ILE A 707 -33.81 24.17 10.18
CA ILE A 707 -33.82 25.47 9.51
C ILE A 707 -33.43 25.19 8.06
N ASP A 708 -34.41 25.43 7.14
CA ASP A 708 -34.17 25.60 5.71
C ASP A 708 -33.47 26.93 5.47
N ASP A 709 -32.77 27.01 4.31
CA ASP A 709 -32.15 28.17 3.64
C ASP A 709 -30.63 28.36 3.95
N PHE A 710 -29.86 27.90 3.02
CA PHE A 710 -28.93 28.61 2.06
C PHE A 710 -28.05 27.58 1.35
#